data_da922684367636001cf80df8f99d9b36
#
_entry.id   da922684367636001cf80df8f99d9b36
#
_cell.length_a   1.000
_cell.length_b   1.000
_cell.length_c   1.000
_cell.angle_alpha   90.00
_cell.angle_beta   90.00
_cell.angle_gamma   90.00
#
_symmetry.space_group_name_H-M   'P 1'
#
loop_
_entity.id
_entity.type
_entity.pdbx_description
1 polymer ?
#
loop_
_entity_poly.entity_id
_entity_poly.type
_entity_poly.pdbx_seq_one_letter_code
_entity_poly.pdbx_strand_id
1 'polypeptide(L)'
;MKTPRKRTNSSSSTRKRAPRRIRVLEHTRSSSSEFTNREIGWLRFNLRVLHEAQDTRQPLLERFRFLSISGSNLDEFFMKRVGGLKRQLAYNISAKSSDGQTAEQQLAAIRHFVNPMLQAQSQCYDELKRKLFDSGIQILKWKDLSTKEKESVRKFYLKNVFPVLTPLSVDPGHPFPFISNLSTSLGVTLRHPEKEEKHFARIKVPKVLPAWIQIEKSVDKYISLIDVITENLQDLFPSMEVLNVMPFRITRNADSDRDDEDAEDLLQSIAEELRQRRFAEVVRLQHGPNPDVWMLQFLIEELDLKVQDVYEHLGELDYADLLFFAELPRKDLKFESFSPLVPAAFADESHSFFSSLRVGDHLLHHPYESFSATVERFVREAAHDPKVLAIKMTLYRTGDNSPFVKALIEAAEMGKQVVCLVELKARFDEERNIYWAQELESAGVHVVYGVVGLKTHAKTTLVVRQEEEGLKCYAHIGTGNYNVSTSRFYTDLGLLTCNEDITNDVVEFFHYLTGRSLKVEYKNLLVAPVNMFNQMIKLIEKEGENAKAGKPSQIIAKFNNMEENDLSLALYSASQKGCDIDLIVRGFCCMRPKTNGLSEKIKVISVLGRFLEHSRVYYFRNGSADPIDGLFYIGSADWMYRNLHARVEALVPIFDRALKEKLWEILQLTLKDGRQAWDMDSRGHYTQRKSESVGVHQKLMDLTKNRVRAEIEQSEQQKKKILKTEKSGI
;
A
#
# COMPACT_ATOMS: atom_id res chain seq x y z
N MET A 1 -1.05 63.31 53.02
CA MET A 1 -2.16 62.49 53.52
C MET A 1 -3.31 62.55 52.52
N LYS A 2 -3.51 61.56 51.72
CA LYS A 2 -4.78 61.26 51.03
C LYS A 2 -4.65 59.82 50.54
N THR A 3 -5.46 58.92 51.05
CA THR A 3 -5.62 57.51 50.78
C THR A 3 -6.20 57.29 49.41
N PRO A 4 -5.80 56.22 48.65
CA PRO A 4 -6.44 55.87 47.39
C PRO A 4 -7.59 54.88 47.59
N ARG A 5 -8.68 55.16 46.88
CA ARG A 5 -9.90 54.34 46.76
C ARG A 5 -9.62 53.04 46.05
N LYS A 6 -10.05 51.90 46.61
CA LYS A 6 -10.17 50.60 45.96
C LYS A 6 -11.21 50.66 44.83
N ARG A 7 -10.81 50.32 43.62
CA ARG A 7 -11.72 49.96 42.53
C ARG A 7 -11.99 48.44 42.59
N THR A 8 -13.23 48.08 42.82
CA THR A 8 -13.73 46.71 42.67
C THR A 8 -13.91 46.42 41.20
N ASN A 9 -13.11 45.51 40.65
CA ASN A 9 -13.30 44.92 39.31
C ASN A 9 -14.26 43.74 39.41
N SER A 10 -15.48 43.89 38.90
CA SER A 10 -16.38 42.80 38.61
C SER A 10 -15.90 42.05 37.36
N SER A 11 -15.26 40.90 37.52
CA SER A 11 -14.94 40.00 36.43
C SER A 11 -16.17 39.23 36.01
N SER A 12 -16.79 39.61 34.88
CA SER A 12 -17.77 38.77 34.18
C SER A 12 -17.01 37.60 33.50
N SER A 13 -17.05 36.42 34.11
CA SER A 13 -16.54 35.19 33.51
C SER A 13 -17.47 34.77 32.37
N THR A 14 -17.14 35.13 31.14
CA THR A 14 -17.69 34.49 29.98
C THR A 14 -17.14 33.05 29.91
N ARG A 15 -17.91 32.09 30.43
CA ARG A 15 -17.69 30.66 30.20
C ARG A 15 -17.74 30.40 28.68
N LYS A 16 -16.57 30.19 28.05
CA LYS A 16 -16.48 29.61 26.73
C LYS A 16 -17.16 28.24 26.80
N ARG A 17 -18.29 28.10 26.11
CA ARG A 17 -18.93 26.81 25.89
C ARG A 17 -17.97 25.95 25.12
N ALA A 18 -17.48 24.86 25.74
CA ALA A 18 -16.79 23.79 25.05
C ALA A 18 -17.69 23.28 23.90
N PRO A 19 -17.12 22.89 22.74
CA PRO A 19 -17.90 22.33 21.66
C PRO A 19 -18.69 21.14 22.18
N ARG A 20 -20.00 21.12 21.92
CA ARG A 20 -20.88 20.00 22.26
C ARG A 20 -20.27 18.74 21.62
N ARG A 21 -19.67 17.87 22.44
CA ARG A 21 -19.47 16.47 22.07
C ARG A 21 -20.85 15.95 21.68
N ILE A 22 -21.02 15.68 20.38
CA ILE A 22 -22.19 14.96 19.87
C ILE A 22 -22.22 13.66 20.67
N ARG A 23 -23.35 13.33 21.26
CA ARG A 23 -23.58 12.05 21.94
C ARG A 23 -23.15 10.96 20.98
N VAL A 24 -21.98 10.37 21.21
CA VAL A 24 -21.67 9.03 20.75
C VAL A 24 -22.80 8.19 21.36
N LEU A 25 -23.54 7.52 20.50
CA LEU A 25 -24.52 6.53 20.93
C LEU A 25 -23.82 5.67 21.99
N GLU A 26 -24.38 5.63 23.20
CA GLU A 26 -23.98 4.65 24.22
C GLU A 26 -24.32 3.27 23.66
N HIS A 27 -23.48 2.79 22.75
CA HIS A 27 -23.52 1.42 22.35
C HIS A 27 -23.00 0.61 23.53
N THR A 28 -23.89 -0.17 24.11
CA THR A 28 -23.56 -1.28 25.00
C THR A 28 -22.26 -1.91 24.51
N ARG A 29 -21.24 -2.01 25.39
CA ARG A 29 -19.91 -2.55 25.12
C ARG A 29 -20.00 -3.70 24.13
N SER A 30 -19.39 -3.55 22.94
CA SER A 30 -19.35 -4.59 21.92
C SER A 30 -18.82 -5.86 22.56
N SER A 31 -19.48 -6.99 22.35
CA SER A 31 -18.95 -8.25 22.84
C SER A 31 -17.75 -8.60 21.98
N SER A 32 -16.66 -9.10 22.58
CA SER A 32 -15.47 -9.55 21.86
C SER A 32 -15.77 -10.62 20.79
N SER A 33 -16.96 -11.18 20.82
CA SER A 33 -17.46 -12.18 19.86
C SER A 33 -17.92 -11.60 18.52
N GLU A 34 -18.09 -10.28 18.38
CA GLU A 34 -18.59 -9.63 17.15
C GLU A 34 -17.49 -9.34 16.13
N PHE A 35 -16.23 -9.43 16.52
CA PHE A 35 -15.10 -9.11 15.67
C PHE A 35 -14.14 -10.30 15.50
N THR A 36 -13.38 -10.26 14.42
CA THR A 36 -12.22 -11.14 14.18
C THR A 36 -10.92 -10.39 14.46
N ASN A 37 -9.87 -11.14 14.83
CA ASN A 37 -8.56 -10.55 15.09
C ASN A 37 -7.96 -9.93 13.82
N ARG A 38 -7.51 -8.71 13.93
CA ARG A 38 -6.90 -7.93 12.85
C ARG A 38 -5.62 -8.56 12.32
N GLU A 39 -4.72 -9.00 13.20
CA GLU A 39 -3.40 -9.52 12.82
C GLU A 39 -3.54 -10.87 12.12
N ILE A 40 -4.41 -11.73 12.63
CA ILE A 40 -4.73 -13.00 11.98
C ILE A 40 -5.46 -12.76 10.65
N GLY A 41 -6.35 -11.77 10.58
CA GLY A 41 -6.98 -11.34 9.34
C GLY A 41 -5.95 -10.93 8.28
N TRP A 42 -4.91 -10.20 8.69
CA TRP A 42 -3.82 -9.80 7.81
C TRP A 42 -2.96 -11.00 7.35
N LEU A 43 -2.64 -11.92 8.24
CA LEU A 43 -1.92 -13.15 7.87
C LEU A 43 -2.74 -14.01 6.91
N ARG A 44 -4.06 -14.10 7.08
CA ARG A 44 -4.98 -14.75 6.12
C ARG A 44 -4.97 -14.05 4.76
N PHE A 45 -4.83 -12.73 4.72
CA PHE A 45 -4.61 -12.01 3.46
C PHE A 45 -3.30 -12.48 2.81
N ASN A 46 -2.20 -12.55 3.55
CA ASN A 46 -0.92 -12.98 3.00
C ASN A 46 -0.93 -14.46 2.56
N LEU A 47 -1.75 -15.31 3.19
CA LEU A 47 -2.00 -16.69 2.69
C LEU A 47 -2.70 -16.68 1.33
N ARG A 48 -3.63 -15.76 1.08
CA ARG A 48 -4.27 -15.63 -0.25
C ARG A 48 -3.27 -15.15 -1.30
N VAL A 49 -2.32 -14.27 -0.93
CA VAL A 49 -1.20 -13.89 -1.81
C VAL A 49 -0.30 -15.10 -2.13
N LEU A 50 0.04 -15.90 -1.12
CA LEU A 50 0.79 -17.13 -1.32
C LEU A 50 0.04 -18.13 -2.21
N HIS A 51 -1.28 -18.21 -2.09
CA HIS A 51 -2.10 -19.06 -2.95
C HIS A 51 -1.97 -18.69 -4.43
N GLU A 52 -1.84 -17.41 -4.79
CA GLU A 52 -1.59 -17.01 -6.17
C GLU A 52 -0.25 -17.58 -6.70
N ALA A 53 0.76 -17.75 -5.83
CA ALA A 53 1.99 -18.47 -6.18
C ALA A 53 1.78 -19.98 -6.36
N GLN A 54 0.81 -20.57 -5.65
CA GLN A 54 0.48 -21.99 -5.72
C GLN A 54 -0.49 -22.31 -6.87
N ASP A 55 -1.27 -21.32 -7.34
CA ASP A 55 -2.27 -21.51 -8.41
C ASP A 55 -1.59 -21.81 -9.75
N THR A 56 -1.77 -23.04 -10.23
CA THR A 56 -1.20 -23.51 -11.50
C THR A 56 -1.77 -22.82 -12.74
N ARG A 57 -2.87 -22.10 -12.61
CA ARG A 57 -3.49 -21.28 -13.68
C ARG A 57 -2.74 -19.97 -13.92
N GLN A 58 -1.84 -19.58 -12.98
CA GLN A 58 -0.98 -18.41 -13.15
C GLN A 58 0.27 -18.77 -13.95
N PRO A 59 0.80 -17.87 -14.80
CA PRO A 59 2.08 -18.06 -15.48
C PRO A 59 3.22 -18.29 -14.49
N LEU A 60 4.19 -19.13 -14.85
CA LEU A 60 5.23 -19.60 -13.93
C LEU A 60 6.03 -18.47 -13.27
N LEU A 61 6.49 -17.47 -14.03
CA LEU A 61 7.28 -16.37 -13.47
C LEU A 61 6.45 -15.41 -12.62
N GLU A 62 5.15 -15.30 -12.87
CA GLU A 62 4.25 -14.54 -12.00
C GLU A 62 4.02 -15.26 -10.66
N ARG A 63 4.05 -16.60 -10.64
CA ARG A 63 4.01 -17.38 -9.41
C ARG A 63 5.24 -17.09 -8.52
N PHE A 64 6.44 -16.96 -9.12
CA PHE A 64 7.64 -16.48 -8.41
C PHE A 64 7.45 -15.07 -7.85
N ARG A 65 6.82 -14.17 -8.63
CA ARG A 65 6.49 -12.81 -8.16
C ARG A 65 5.58 -12.84 -6.94
N PHE A 66 4.52 -13.64 -6.95
CA PHE A 66 3.61 -13.76 -5.80
C PHE A 66 4.29 -14.37 -4.57
N LEU A 67 5.17 -15.35 -4.75
CA LEU A 67 5.96 -15.89 -3.63
C LEU A 67 6.88 -14.82 -3.03
N SER A 68 7.56 -14.04 -3.87
CA SER A 68 8.39 -12.89 -3.45
C SER A 68 7.56 -11.85 -2.67
N ILE A 69 6.39 -11.49 -3.20
CA ILE A 69 5.47 -10.55 -2.52
C ILE A 69 5.01 -11.12 -1.16
N SER A 70 4.68 -12.42 -1.08
CA SER A 70 4.28 -13.05 0.17
C SER A 70 5.38 -13.00 1.23
N GLY A 71 6.65 -13.16 0.84
CA GLY A 71 7.81 -13.01 1.73
C GLY A 71 7.99 -11.56 2.21
N SER A 72 8.01 -10.61 1.28
CA SER A 72 8.16 -9.17 1.58
C SER A 72 7.03 -8.65 2.46
N ASN A 73 5.80 -9.08 2.22
CA ASN A 73 4.65 -8.77 3.06
C ASN A 73 4.86 -9.25 4.50
N LEU A 74 5.37 -10.48 4.68
CA LEU A 74 5.62 -11.03 6.00
C LEU A 74 6.72 -10.26 6.73
N ASP A 75 7.77 -9.82 6.04
CA ASP A 75 8.81 -8.96 6.61
C ASP A 75 8.21 -7.64 7.12
N GLU A 76 7.39 -6.97 6.31
CA GLU A 76 6.69 -5.75 6.72
C GLU A 76 5.77 -5.98 7.93
N PHE A 77 5.09 -7.12 7.97
CA PHE A 77 4.25 -7.49 9.10
C PHE A 77 5.05 -7.61 10.40
N PHE A 78 6.21 -8.27 10.36
CA PHE A 78 7.09 -8.37 11.53
C PHE A 78 7.63 -7.00 11.94
N MET A 79 8.11 -6.21 11.01
CA MET A 79 8.64 -4.87 11.29
C MET A 79 7.62 -3.95 11.98
N LYS A 80 6.35 -4.02 11.58
CA LYS A 80 5.33 -3.05 12.01
C LYS A 80 4.40 -3.62 13.07
N ARG A 81 3.84 -4.81 12.84
CA ARG A 81 2.77 -5.35 13.68
C ARG A 81 3.33 -6.11 14.87
N VAL A 82 4.25 -7.03 14.62
CA VAL A 82 4.93 -7.76 15.70
C VAL A 82 5.78 -6.80 16.53
N GLY A 83 6.49 -5.87 15.89
CA GLY A 83 7.24 -4.81 16.57
C GLY A 83 6.36 -3.97 17.49
N GLY A 84 5.21 -3.50 17.00
CA GLY A 84 4.25 -2.75 17.81
C GLY A 84 3.68 -3.54 18.99
N LEU A 85 3.33 -4.83 18.80
CA LEU A 85 2.86 -5.68 19.89
C LEU A 85 3.94 -5.95 20.94
N LYS A 86 5.19 -6.19 20.53
CA LYS A 86 6.33 -6.35 21.47
C LYS A 86 6.55 -5.09 22.29
N ARG A 87 6.48 -3.91 21.66
CA ARG A 87 6.57 -2.63 22.35
C ARG A 87 5.44 -2.46 23.37
N GLN A 88 4.18 -2.82 23.04
CA GLN A 88 3.08 -2.79 24.01
C GLN A 88 3.38 -3.66 25.24
N LEU A 89 4.01 -4.83 25.07
CA LEU A 89 4.44 -5.67 26.18
C LEU A 89 5.56 -5.02 26.99
N ALA A 90 6.57 -4.46 26.34
CA ALA A 90 7.71 -3.81 27.00
C ALA A 90 7.26 -2.62 27.87
N TYR A 91 6.26 -1.85 27.42
CA TYR A 91 5.69 -0.73 28.18
C TYR A 91 4.50 -1.11 29.09
N ASN A 92 4.19 -2.40 29.22
CA ASN A 92 3.06 -2.90 30.02
C ASN A 92 1.70 -2.24 29.64
N ILE A 93 1.50 -1.97 28.36
CA ILE A 93 0.23 -1.39 27.86
C ILE A 93 -0.84 -2.48 27.86
N SER A 94 -1.88 -2.33 28.68
CA SER A 94 -2.96 -3.31 28.86
C SER A 94 -4.07 -3.23 27.79
N ALA A 95 -3.87 -2.50 26.69
CA ALA A 95 -4.85 -2.38 25.62
C ALA A 95 -5.17 -3.74 24.98
N LYS A 96 -6.46 -4.02 24.79
CA LYS A 96 -6.94 -5.22 24.11
C LYS A 96 -7.36 -4.86 22.68
N SER A 97 -7.18 -5.81 21.77
CA SER A 97 -7.73 -5.74 20.40
C SER A 97 -9.26 -5.79 20.40
N SER A 98 -9.90 -5.44 19.27
CA SER A 98 -11.37 -5.43 19.15
C SER A 98 -12.00 -6.81 19.43
N ASP A 99 -11.29 -7.91 19.21
CA ASP A 99 -11.69 -9.28 19.56
C ASP A 99 -11.33 -9.67 21.01
N GLY A 100 -10.83 -8.73 21.83
CA GLY A 100 -10.58 -8.90 23.26
C GLY A 100 -9.23 -9.52 23.64
N GLN A 101 -8.32 -9.79 22.69
CA GLN A 101 -7.02 -10.39 22.96
C GLN A 101 -5.99 -9.38 23.49
N THR A 102 -5.13 -9.83 24.42
CA THR A 102 -3.95 -9.08 24.86
C THR A 102 -2.83 -9.16 23.83
N ALA A 103 -1.82 -8.30 23.91
CA ALA A 103 -0.65 -8.32 23.03
C ALA A 103 0.08 -9.69 23.07
N GLU A 104 0.19 -10.31 24.26
CA GLU A 104 0.80 -11.62 24.43
C GLU A 104 0.01 -12.73 23.72
N GLN A 105 -1.32 -12.73 23.88
CA GLN A 105 -2.21 -13.68 23.20
C GLN A 105 -2.13 -13.54 21.68
N GLN A 106 -2.07 -12.31 21.18
CA GLN A 106 -1.91 -12.04 19.75
C GLN A 106 -0.56 -12.54 19.22
N LEU A 107 0.55 -12.31 19.93
CA LEU A 107 1.87 -12.81 19.54
C LEU A 107 1.92 -14.34 19.50
N ALA A 108 1.32 -15.02 20.48
CA ALA A 108 1.20 -16.48 20.47
C ALA A 108 0.39 -16.99 19.27
N ALA A 109 -0.76 -16.36 18.97
CA ALA A 109 -1.59 -16.68 17.82
C ALA A 109 -0.86 -16.43 16.49
N ILE A 110 -0.12 -15.31 16.37
CA ILE A 110 0.71 -15.00 15.21
C ILE A 110 1.74 -16.10 14.96
N ARG A 111 2.50 -16.51 16.01
CA ARG A 111 3.49 -17.57 15.86
C ARG A 111 2.87 -18.88 15.40
N HIS A 112 1.75 -19.27 16.00
CA HIS A 112 1.01 -20.48 15.61
C HIS A 112 0.59 -20.44 14.13
N PHE A 113 0.24 -19.28 13.61
CA PHE A 113 -0.20 -19.10 12.22
C PHE A 113 0.98 -18.99 11.24
N VAL A 114 2.08 -18.32 11.64
CA VAL A 114 3.24 -18.07 10.77
C VAL A 114 4.03 -19.36 10.49
N ASN A 115 4.21 -20.24 11.46
CA ASN A 115 5.01 -21.46 11.26
C ASN A 115 4.48 -22.35 10.10
N PRO A 116 3.20 -22.69 10.01
CA PRO A 116 2.65 -23.40 8.84
C PRO A 116 2.77 -22.60 7.54
N MET A 117 2.68 -21.25 7.60
CA MET A 117 2.83 -20.40 6.41
C MET A 117 4.26 -20.48 5.85
N LEU A 118 5.30 -20.47 6.70
CA LEU A 118 6.69 -20.62 6.29
C LEU A 118 6.93 -21.98 5.62
N GLN A 119 6.35 -23.04 6.15
CA GLN A 119 6.39 -24.37 5.54
C GLN A 119 5.71 -24.38 4.15
N ALA A 120 4.55 -23.74 4.04
CA ALA A 120 3.82 -23.64 2.77
C ALA A 120 4.60 -22.80 1.73
N GLN A 121 5.28 -21.73 2.16
CA GLN A 121 6.17 -20.95 1.27
C GLN A 121 7.34 -21.80 0.76
N SER A 122 7.98 -22.58 1.63
CA SER A 122 9.07 -23.45 1.26
C SER A 122 8.64 -24.54 0.27
N GLN A 123 7.52 -25.21 0.55
CA GLN A 123 6.97 -26.23 -0.38
C GLN A 123 6.61 -25.63 -1.75
N CYS A 124 6.03 -24.41 -1.75
CA CYS A 124 5.74 -23.69 -2.97
C CYS A 124 7.04 -23.39 -3.75
N TYR A 125 8.09 -22.91 -3.08
CA TYR A 125 9.39 -22.66 -3.72
C TYR A 125 9.97 -23.91 -4.37
N ASP A 126 9.95 -25.04 -3.66
CA ASP A 126 10.47 -26.32 -4.19
C ASP A 126 9.69 -26.81 -5.43
N GLU A 127 8.37 -26.61 -5.44
CA GLU A 127 7.54 -26.91 -6.60
C GLU A 127 7.88 -25.99 -7.78
N LEU A 128 7.96 -24.68 -7.51
CA LEU A 128 8.30 -23.68 -8.55
C LEU A 128 9.68 -23.90 -9.14
N LYS A 129 10.66 -24.25 -8.30
CA LYS A 129 12.03 -24.57 -8.74
C LYS A 129 12.06 -25.75 -9.70
N ARG A 130 11.29 -26.80 -9.44
CA ARG A 130 11.17 -27.96 -10.35
C ARG A 130 10.55 -27.54 -11.70
N LYS A 131 9.46 -26.79 -11.67
CA LYS A 131 8.82 -26.29 -12.91
C LYS A 131 9.71 -25.33 -13.71
N LEU A 132 10.53 -24.55 -13.01
CA LEU A 132 11.49 -23.67 -13.64
C LEU A 132 12.55 -24.48 -14.38
N PHE A 133 13.03 -25.57 -13.78
CA PHE A 133 13.95 -26.53 -14.40
C PHE A 133 13.34 -27.13 -15.67
N ASP A 134 12.08 -27.57 -15.62
CA ASP A 134 11.37 -28.12 -16.78
C ASP A 134 11.20 -27.08 -17.92
N SER A 135 11.23 -25.80 -17.58
CA SER A 135 11.17 -24.68 -18.54
C SER A 135 12.54 -24.21 -19.05
N GLY A 136 13.62 -24.94 -18.71
CA GLY A 136 14.97 -24.66 -19.14
C GLY A 136 15.75 -23.65 -18.30
N ILE A 137 15.20 -23.21 -17.15
CA ILE A 137 15.86 -22.31 -16.22
C ILE A 137 16.25 -23.09 -14.95
N GLN A 138 17.53 -23.10 -14.60
CA GLN A 138 18.06 -23.95 -13.54
C GLN A 138 18.59 -23.13 -12.36
N ILE A 139 18.12 -23.44 -11.17
CA ILE A 139 18.67 -22.95 -9.90
C ILE A 139 19.47 -24.10 -9.31
N LEU A 140 20.80 -23.99 -9.34
CA LEU A 140 21.73 -25.03 -8.96
C LEU A 140 22.38 -24.73 -7.58
N LYS A 141 22.76 -25.78 -6.88
CA LYS A 141 23.64 -25.70 -5.71
C LYS A 141 25.09 -25.97 -6.15
N TRP A 142 26.07 -25.53 -5.36
CA TRP A 142 27.47 -25.73 -5.67
C TRP A 142 27.84 -27.19 -6.00
N LYS A 143 27.29 -28.14 -5.25
CA LYS A 143 27.51 -29.58 -5.48
C LYS A 143 27.03 -30.08 -6.83
N ASP A 144 26.06 -29.42 -7.44
CA ASP A 144 25.44 -29.81 -8.72
C ASP A 144 26.19 -29.23 -9.92
N LEU A 145 27.21 -28.38 -9.69
CA LEU A 145 28.02 -27.78 -10.72
C LEU A 145 29.10 -28.76 -11.22
N SER A 146 29.34 -28.77 -12.53
CA SER A 146 30.50 -29.40 -13.14
C SER A 146 31.81 -28.71 -12.74
N THR A 147 32.94 -29.36 -12.89
CA THR A 147 34.25 -28.80 -12.57
C THR A 147 34.51 -27.48 -13.29
N LYS A 148 34.16 -27.39 -14.56
CA LYS A 148 34.31 -26.17 -15.36
C LYS A 148 33.40 -25.01 -14.87
N GLU A 149 32.19 -25.32 -14.50
CA GLU A 149 31.27 -24.33 -13.94
C GLU A 149 31.76 -23.82 -12.56
N LYS A 150 32.25 -24.73 -11.71
CA LYS A 150 32.90 -24.37 -10.43
C LYS A 150 34.08 -23.42 -10.63
N GLU A 151 34.95 -23.71 -11.60
CA GLU A 151 36.06 -22.81 -11.92
C GLU A 151 35.61 -21.43 -12.38
N SER A 152 34.57 -21.38 -13.23
CA SER A 152 33.98 -20.12 -13.68
C SER A 152 33.42 -19.30 -12.57
N VAL A 153 32.61 -19.91 -11.68
CA VAL A 153 32.01 -19.26 -10.51
C VAL A 153 33.09 -18.85 -9.50
N ARG A 154 34.15 -19.69 -9.32
CA ARG A 154 35.30 -19.38 -8.48
C ARG A 154 36.05 -18.13 -8.96
N LYS A 155 36.27 -18.01 -10.25
CA LYS A 155 36.90 -16.80 -10.84
C LYS A 155 36.04 -15.57 -10.61
N PHE A 156 34.71 -15.70 -10.76
CA PHE A 156 33.77 -14.62 -10.47
C PHE A 156 33.84 -14.22 -9.00
N TYR A 157 33.84 -15.20 -8.08
CA TYR A 157 33.97 -14.98 -6.65
C TYR A 157 35.22 -14.18 -6.30
N LEU A 158 36.40 -14.65 -6.72
CA LEU A 158 37.67 -13.99 -6.41
C LEU A 158 37.74 -12.55 -6.94
N LYS A 159 37.16 -12.31 -8.12
CA LYS A 159 37.23 -10.99 -8.77
C LYS A 159 36.17 -10.00 -8.24
N ASN A 160 34.95 -10.45 -7.97
CA ASN A 160 33.81 -9.54 -7.77
C ASN A 160 33.17 -9.67 -6.38
N VAL A 161 33.34 -10.78 -5.69
CA VAL A 161 32.69 -11.04 -4.39
C VAL A 161 33.69 -10.91 -3.26
N PHE A 162 34.79 -11.64 -3.31
CA PHE A 162 35.80 -11.69 -2.24
C PHE A 162 36.29 -10.32 -1.79
N PRO A 163 36.62 -9.34 -2.67
CA PRO A 163 37.09 -8.02 -2.24
C PRO A 163 36.02 -7.16 -1.52
N VAL A 164 34.76 -7.53 -1.63
CA VAL A 164 33.64 -6.80 -1.00
C VAL A 164 33.30 -7.40 0.38
N LEU A 165 33.74 -8.64 0.64
CA LEU A 165 33.43 -9.31 1.91
C LEU A 165 34.33 -8.83 3.04
N THR A 166 33.73 -8.60 4.19
CA THR A 166 34.45 -8.24 5.43
C THR A 166 33.98 -9.17 6.55
N PRO A 167 34.78 -10.20 6.90
CA PRO A 167 34.48 -11.02 8.07
C PRO A 167 34.69 -10.21 9.35
N LEU A 168 33.78 -10.33 10.31
CA LEU A 168 33.85 -9.67 11.61
C LEU A 168 33.81 -10.76 12.68
N SER A 169 34.91 -10.98 13.37
CA SER A 169 35.02 -11.90 14.51
C SER A 169 34.48 -11.23 15.77
N VAL A 170 33.98 -12.03 16.70
CA VAL A 170 33.55 -11.56 18.02
C VAL A 170 34.52 -12.17 19.05
N ASP A 171 35.19 -11.31 19.78
CA ASP A 171 36.12 -11.64 20.89
C ASP A 171 36.18 -10.47 21.88
N PRO A 172 36.87 -10.56 23.01
CA PRO A 172 36.94 -9.48 24.00
C PRO A 172 37.43 -8.13 23.46
N GLY A 173 38.17 -8.12 22.33
CA GLY A 173 38.63 -6.90 21.65
C GLY A 173 37.71 -6.44 20.56
N HIS A 174 36.77 -7.26 20.11
CA HIS A 174 35.84 -7.02 19.01
C HIS A 174 34.41 -7.37 19.45
N PRO A 175 33.62 -6.36 19.90
CA PRO A 175 32.26 -6.60 20.37
C PRO A 175 31.34 -7.08 19.23
N PHE A 176 30.19 -7.64 19.60
CA PHE A 176 29.21 -8.15 18.66
C PHE A 176 28.82 -7.07 17.61
N PRO A 177 28.98 -7.36 16.31
CA PRO A 177 28.80 -6.34 15.27
C PRO A 177 27.34 -5.99 15.08
N PHE A 178 27.07 -4.71 14.77
CA PHE A 178 25.73 -4.26 14.39
C PHE A 178 25.23 -5.00 13.15
N ILE A 179 24.02 -5.54 13.23
CA ILE A 179 23.34 -6.21 12.13
C ILE A 179 22.21 -5.33 11.58
N SER A 180 22.29 -4.98 10.31
CA SER A 180 21.29 -4.15 9.64
C SER A 180 19.96 -4.90 9.48
N ASN A 181 18.84 -4.17 9.53
CA ASN A 181 17.51 -4.74 9.31
C ASN A 181 17.42 -5.46 7.96
N LEU A 182 16.79 -6.64 7.93
CA LEU A 182 16.57 -7.48 6.74
C LEU A 182 17.86 -7.82 5.97
N SER A 183 19.03 -7.75 6.60
CA SER A 183 20.27 -8.21 5.98
C SER A 183 20.51 -9.68 6.25
N THR A 184 20.82 -10.44 5.19
CA THR A 184 21.28 -11.81 5.32
C THR A 184 22.76 -11.82 5.70
N SER A 185 23.12 -12.71 6.62
CA SER A 185 24.47 -12.90 7.10
C SER A 185 24.78 -14.39 7.18
N LEU A 186 26.07 -14.74 7.07
CA LEU A 186 26.59 -16.05 7.43
C LEU A 186 27.24 -15.93 8.81
N GLY A 187 26.73 -16.67 9.77
CA GLY A 187 27.44 -16.98 10.99
C GLY A 187 28.40 -18.13 10.74
N VAL A 188 29.62 -18.01 11.20
CA VAL A 188 30.67 -18.99 11.02
C VAL A 188 31.26 -19.33 12.38
N THR A 189 31.25 -20.61 12.75
CA THR A 189 31.98 -21.12 13.93
C THR A 189 33.38 -21.48 13.50
N LEU A 190 34.35 -20.80 14.06
CA LEU A 190 35.78 -21.00 13.79
C LEU A 190 36.48 -21.65 14.98
N ARG A 191 37.53 -22.43 14.70
CA ARG A 191 38.44 -22.97 15.71
C ARG A 191 39.91 -22.72 15.29
N HIS A 192 40.71 -22.27 16.25
CA HIS A 192 42.15 -22.21 16.03
C HIS A 192 42.72 -23.63 16.08
N PRO A 193 43.61 -24.03 15.15
CA PRO A 193 44.13 -25.41 15.07
C PRO A 193 44.81 -25.90 16.36
N GLU A 194 45.43 -24.98 17.14
CA GLU A 194 46.16 -25.27 18.37
C GLU A 194 45.35 -25.02 19.65
N LYS A 195 44.07 -24.56 19.53
CA LYS A 195 43.23 -24.25 20.69
C LYS A 195 41.84 -24.84 20.50
N GLU A 196 41.24 -25.36 21.57
CA GLU A 196 39.88 -25.89 21.52
C GLU A 196 38.76 -24.81 21.53
N GLU A 197 39.12 -23.55 21.69
CA GLU A 197 38.18 -22.45 21.82
C GLU A 197 37.48 -22.16 20.51
N LYS A 198 36.13 -22.03 20.58
CA LYS A 198 35.30 -21.65 19.44
C LYS A 198 35.16 -20.16 19.39
N HIS A 199 35.25 -19.60 18.18
CA HIS A 199 35.02 -18.19 17.89
C HIS A 199 33.86 -18.04 16.93
N PHE A 200 33.04 -17.00 17.15
CA PHE A 200 32.01 -16.62 16.21
C PHE A 200 32.54 -15.56 15.25
N ALA A 201 32.31 -15.73 13.98
CA ALA A 201 32.53 -14.70 12.98
C ALA A 201 31.25 -14.47 12.12
N ARG A 202 31.02 -13.24 11.75
CA ARG A 202 29.92 -12.86 10.90
C ARG A 202 30.41 -12.37 9.54
N ILE A 203 29.77 -12.82 8.46
CA ILE A 203 29.97 -12.29 7.10
C ILE A 203 28.61 -11.76 6.62
N LYS A 204 28.53 -10.46 6.36
CA LYS A 204 27.34 -9.87 5.74
C LYS A 204 27.28 -10.21 4.24
N VAL A 205 26.17 -10.74 3.75
CA VAL A 205 25.93 -10.91 2.32
C VAL A 205 25.64 -9.54 1.70
N PRO A 206 26.47 -9.05 0.76
CA PRO A 206 26.34 -7.69 0.23
C PRO A 206 25.14 -7.54 -0.71
N LYS A 207 24.20 -6.65 -0.40
CA LYS A 207 23.06 -6.35 -1.28
C LYS A 207 23.43 -5.54 -2.54
N VAL A 208 24.64 -5.00 -2.64
CA VAL A 208 25.15 -4.36 -3.85
C VAL A 208 25.52 -5.35 -4.96
N LEU A 209 25.66 -6.64 -4.61
CA LEU A 209 25.87 -7.72 -5.55
C LEU A 209 24.54 -8.40 -5.85
N PRO A 210 24.38 -9.01 -7.05
CA PRO A 210 23.19 -9.76 -7.40
C PRO A 210 23.04 -10.98 -6.48
N ALA A 211 21.84 -11.22 -5.97
CA ALA A 211 21.55 -12.40 -5.13
C ALA A 211 21.70 -13.73 -5.91
N TRP A 212 21.51 -13.69 -7.22
CA TRP A 212 21.60 -14.82 -8.13
C TRP A 212 22.68 -14.55 -9.18
N ILE A 213 23.65 -15.47 -9.28
CA ILE A 213 24.77 -15.39 -10.21
C ILE A 213 24.48 -16.30 -11.37
N GLN A 214 24.47 -15.74 -12.58
CA GLN A 214 24.40 -16.54 -13.81
C GLN A 214 25.75 -17.21 -14.06
N ILE A 215 25.74 -18.54 -14.18
CA ILE A 215 26.97 -19.37 -14.27
C ILE A 215 27.64 -19.18 -15.62
N GLU A 216 26.85 -19.19 -16.70
CA GLU A 216 27.28 -18.97 -18.07
C GLU A 216 26.30 -18.02 -18.77
N LYS A 217 26.79 -17.00 -19.47
CA LYS A 217 25.97 -15.96 -20.11
C LYS A 217 24.98 -16.49 -21.19
N SER A 218 25.22 -17.67 -21.75
CA SER A 218 24.43 -18.26 -22.83
C SER A 218 23.35 -19.23 -22.34
N VAL A 219 23.30 -19.54 -21.04
CA VAL A 219 22.41 -20.56 -20.48
C VAL A 219 21.74 -20.00 -19.21
N ASP A 220 20.44 -20.24 -19.06
CA ASP A 220 19.67 -19.82 -17.88
C ASP A 220 19.96 -20.73 -16.67
N LYS A 221 21.23 -20.76 -16.24
CA LYS A 221 21.72 -21.45 -15.03
C LYS A 221 22.18 -20.45 -14.00
N TYR A 222 21.65 -20.58 -12.78
CA TYR A 222 21.89 -19.64 -11.69
C TYR A 222 22.28 -20.36 -10.41
N ILE A 223 23.14 -19.71 -9.61
CA ILE A 223 23.52 -20.14 -8.26
C ILE A 223 23.36 -18.98 -7.30
N SER A 224 22.93 -19.24 -6.06
CA SER A 224 22.77 -18.17 -5.06
C SER A 224 24.13 -17.61 -4.64
N LEU A 225 24.19 -16.30 -4.40
CA LEU A 225 25.39 -15.64 -3.85
C LEU A 225 25.79 -16.24 -2.49
N ILE A 226 24.79 -16.63 -1.69
CA ILE A 226 25.01 -17.28 -0.38
C ILE A 226 25.77 -18.59 -0.55
N ASP A 227 25.36 -19.46 -1.48
CA ASP A 227 26.05 -20.72 -1.75
C ASP A 227 27.49 -20.47 -2.22
N VAL A 228 27.68 -19.48 -3.10
CA VAL A 228 29.03 -19.14 -3.62
C VAL A 228 29.94 -18.66 -2.47
N ILE A 229 29.45 -17.84 -1.57
CA ILE A 229 30.24 -17.37 -0.42
C ILE A 229 30.53 -18.55 0.51
N THR A 230 29.51 -19.35 0.85
CA THR A 230 29.62 -20.50 1.77
C THR A 230 30.70 -21.49 1.35
N GLU A 231 30.75 -21.82 0.06
CA GLU A 231 31.71 -22.80 -0.48
C GLU A 231 33.14 -22.26 -0.61
N ASN A 232 33.33 -20.96 -0.48
CA ASN A 232 34.64 -20.31 -0.61
C ASN A 232 35.07 -19.62 0.72
N LEU A 233 34.49 -19.98 1.85
CA LEU A 233 34.77 -19.36 3.15
C LEU A 233 36.20 -19.48 3.61
N GLN A 234 36.88 -20.56 3.22
CA GLN A 234 38.29 -20.81 3.65
C GLN A 234 39.24 -19.69 3.18
N ASP A 235 38.92 -18.97 2.13
CA ASP A 235 39.73 -17.83 1.66
C ASP A 235 39.66 -16.63 2.66
N LEU A 236 38.55 -16.52 3.37
CA LEU A 236 38.32 -15.42 4.33
C LEU A 236 38.95 -15.73 5.72
N PHE A 237 39.25 -17.02 6.00
CA PHE A 237 39.78 -17.48 7.28
C PHE A 237 41.01 -18.37 7.09
N PRO A 238 42.09 -17.84 6.52
CA PRO A 238 43.31 -18.61 6.32
C PRO A 238 43.84 -19.11 7.66
N SER A 239 44.25 -20.38 7.71
CA SER A 239 44.77 -21.05 8.92
C SER A 239 43.79 -21.26 10.10
N MET A 240 42.51 -20.93 9.93
CA MET A 240 41.45 -21.28 10.88
C MET A 240 40.65 -22.47 10.35
N GLU A 241 40.14 -23.29 11.24
CA GLU A 241 39.20 -24.35 10.86
C GLU A 241 37.75 -23.81 10.90
N VAL A 242 37.04 -23.92 9.78
CA VAL A 242 35.62 -23.61 9.69
C VAL A 242 34.83 -24.84 10.16
N LEU A 243 34.23 -24.78 11.34
CA LEU A 243 33.49 -25.92 11.91
C LEU A 243 32.07 -25.99 11.39
N ASN A 244 31.34 -24.86 11.41
CA ASN A 244 29.95 -24.76 10.99
C ASN A 244 29.69 -23.41 10.32
N VAL A 245 28.70 -23.41 9.43
CA VAL A 245 28.18 -22.21 8.76
C VAL A 245 26.68 -22.21 8.84
N MET A 246 26.10 -21.11 9.31
CA MET A 246 24.66 -20.93 9.43
C MET A 246 24.23 -19.62 8.78
N PRO A 247 23.50 -19.66 7.67
CA PRO A 247 22.85 -18.45 7.15
C PRO A 247 21.76 -18.00 8.11
N PHE A 248 21.73 -16.70 8.41
CA PHE A 248 20.70 -16.13 9.25
C PHE A 248 20.31 -14.73 8.81
N ARG A 249 19.13 -14.28 9.23
CA ARG A 249 18.56 -12.98 8.90
C ARG A 249 17.79 -12.45 10.10
N ILE A 250 17.88 -11.13 10.34
CA ILE A 250 17.12 -10.50 11.42
C ILE A 250 16.10 -9.50 10.86
N THR A 251 15.03 -9.30 11.63
CA THR A 251 14.07 -8.22 11.39
C THR A 251 14.04 -7.32 12.61
N ARG A 252 14.17 -6.00 12.39
CA ARG A 252 14.06 -4.98 13.43
C ARG A 252 12.69 -4.31 13.43
N ASN A 253 12.30 -3.80 14.57
CA ASN A 253 11.11 -2.96 14.70
C ASN A 253 11.27 -1.69 13.86
N ALA A 254 10.26 -1.38 13.05
CA ALA A 254 10.19 -0.13 12.26
C ALA A 254 8.97 0.72 12.66
N ASP A 255 8.33 0.39 13.78
CA ASP A 255 7.18 1.11 14.31
C ASP A 255 7.69 2.10 15.37
N SER A 256 7.77 3.39 15.01
CA SER A 256 8.12 4.48 15.90
C SER A 256 6.93 5.40 16.04
N ASP A 257 6.53 5.65 17.29
CA ASP A 257 5.56 6.70 17.63
C ASP A 257 6.33 7.73 18.46
N ARG A 258 6.79 8.80 17.83
CA ARG A 258 7.14 10.03 18.52
C ARG A 258 6.02 11.03 18.27
N ASP A 259 5.58 11.72 19.31
CA ASP A 259 4.76 12.90 19.19
C ASP A 259 5.62 14.01 18.57
N ASP A 260 5.25 14.43 17.36
CA ASP A 260 5.94 15.51 16.66
C ASP A 260 5.34 16.89 16.97
N GLU A 261 4.42 16.95 17.93
CA GLU A 261 3.73 18.19 18.26
C GLU A 261 4.71 19.27 18.79
N ASP A 262 5.83 18.82 19.38
CA ASP A 262 6.86 19.71 19.97
C ASP A 262 8.11 19.93 19.09
N ALA A 263 8.14 19.39 17.84
CA ALA A 263 9.31 19.55 16.99
C ALA A 263 9.35 20.91 16.31
N GLU A 264 10.35 21.72 16.62
CA GLU A 264 10.59 23.02 15.96
C GLU A 264 10.91 22.86 14.46
N ASP A 265 11.58 21.77 14.07
CA ASP A 265 11.87 21.38 12.67
C ASP A 265 11.46 19.92 12.42
N LEU A 266 10.36 19.73 11.71
CA LEU A 266 9.81 18.42 11.39
C LEU A 266 10.75 17.61 10.47
N LEU A 267 11.44 18.25 9.52
CA LEU A 267 12.39 17.58 8.62
C LEU A 267 13.55 16.99 9.40
N GLN A 268 14.13 17.76 10.30
CA GLN A 268 15.25 17.31 11.14
C GLN A 268 14.80 16.20 12.10
N SER A 269 13.62 16.32 12.70
CA SER A 269 13.05 15.31 13.59
C SER A 269 12.87 13.97 12.89
N ILE A 270 12.31 13.96 11.69
CA ILE A 270 12.12 12.72 10.91
C ILE A 270 13.46 12.13 10.45
N ALA A 271 14.42 12.96 10.03
CA ALA A 271 15.75 12.48 9.67
C ALA A 271 16.47 11.80 10.86
N GLU A 272 16.34 12.34 12.06
CA GLU A 272 16.87 11.74 13.28
C GLU A 272 16.14 10.46 13.67
N GLU A 273 14.80 10.41 13.55
CA GLU A 273 14.00 9.21 13.72
C GLU A 273 14.47 8.08 12.79
N LEU A 274 14.71 8.39 11.51
CA LEU A 274 15.20 7.41 10.52
C LEU A 274 16.58 6.85 10.90
N ARG A 275 17.47 7.69 11.45
CA ARG A 275 18.76 7.22 11.96
C ARG A 275 18.58 6.28 13.15
N GLN A 276 17.71 6.61 14.09
CA GLN A 276 17.46 5.80 15.29
C GLN A 276 16.77 4.46 14.96
N ARG A 277 15.91 4.40 13.95
CA ARG A 277 15.29 3.15 13.47
C ARG A 277 16.32 2.09 13.09
N ARG A 278 17.51 2.49 12.67
CA ARG A 278 18.58 1.54 12.34
C ARG A 278 18.97 0.68 13.53
N PHE A 279 18.85 1.21 14.75
CA PHE A 279 19.20 0.57 16.01
C PHE A 279 18.01 0.03 16.80
N ALA A 280 16.81 0.02 16.20
CA ALA A 280 15.62 -0.49 16.85
C ALA A 280 15.75 -1.98 17.24
N GLU A 281 14.97 -2.43 18.22
CA GLU A 281 14.94 -3.80 18.73
C GLU A 281 14.78 -4.84 17.63
N VAL A 282 15.45 -5.98 17.78
CA VAL A 282 15.26 -7.14 16.91
C VAL A 282 13.95 -7.84 17.33
N VAL A 283 13.08 -8.10 16.37
CA VAL A 283 11.77 -8.73 16.62
C VAL A 283 11.67 -10.14 16.05
N ARG A 284 12.62 -10.54 15.19
CA ARG A 284 12.67 -11.88 14.59
C ARG A 284 14.10 -12.23 14.20
N LEU A 285 14.50 -13.46 14.50
CA LEU A 285 15.67 -14.14 13.96
C LEU A 285 15.19 -15.29 13.05
N GLN A 286 15.72 -15.35 11.84
CA GLN A 286 15.46 -16.42 10.87
C GLN A 286 16.77 -17.17 10.60
N HIS A 287 16.71 -18.49 10.50
CA HIS A 287 17.85 -19.34 10.15
C HIS A 287 17.43 -20.45 9.16
N GLY A 288 18.41 -21.03 8.49
CA GLY A 288 18.21 -22.19 7.62
C GLY A 288 18.02 -23.49 8.41
N PRO A 289 17.79 -24.61 7.72
CA PRO A 289 17.64 -25.92 8.36
C PRO A 289 18.93 -26.37 9.06
N ASN A 290 18.78 -27.22 10.10
CA ASN A 290 19.89 -27.78 10.88
C ASN A 290 20.84 -26.72 11.48
N PRO A 291 20.34 -25.79 12.31
CA PRO A 291 21.15 -24.73 12.87
C PRO A 291 22.25 -25.29 13.79
N ASP A 292 23.41 -24.63 13.83
CA ASP A 292 24.38 -24.84 14.86
C ASP A 292 23.82 -24.33 16.20
N VAL A 293 23.58 -25.24 17.13
CA VAL A 293 22.92 -24.94 18.42
C VAL A 293 23.72 -23.92 19.25
N TRP A 294 25.05 -24.01 19.26
CA TRP A 294 25.90 -23.06 19.96
C TRP A 294 25.80 -21.66 19.37
N MET A 295 25.89 -21.57 18.05
CA MET A 295 25.76 -20.30 17.34
C MET A 295 24.36 -19.68 17.48
N LEU A 296 23.32 -20.51 17.42
CA LEU A 296 21.94 -20.05 17.58
C LEU A 296 21.70 -19.47 18.97
N GLN A 297 22.19 -20.17 20.01
CA GLN A 297 22.09 -19.69 21.39
C GLN A 297 22.87 -18.38 21.58
N PHE A 298 24.08 -18.30 21.04
CA PHE A 298 24.89 -17.08 21.04
C PHE A 298 24.16 -15.89 20.39
N LEU A 299 23.53 -16.10 19.22
CA LEU A 299 22.75 -15.05 18.54
C LEU A 299 21.51 -14.63 19.32
N ILE A 300 20.83 -15.56 20.01
CA ILE A 300 19.68 -15.26 20.87
C ILE A 300 20.08 -14.34 22.01
N GLU A 301 21.21 -14.62 22.66
CA GLU A 301 21.74 -13.84 23.78
C GLU A 301 22.20 -12.44 23.34
N GLU A 302 23.01 -12.35 22.27
CA GLU A 302 23.56 -11.09 21.77
C GLU A 302 22.50 -10.15 21.17
N LEU A 303 21.37 -10.70 20.70
CA LEU A 303 20.26 -9.93 20.10
C LEU A 303 19.11 -9.69 21.08
N ASP A 304 19.23 -10.08 22.33
CA ASP A 304 18.20 -9.99 23.38
C ASP A 304 16.83 -10.57 22.90
N LEU A 305 16.88 -11.78 22.35
CA LEU A 305 15.71 -12.47 21.81
C LEU A 305 15.22 -13.57 22.74
N LYS A 306 13.94 -13.90 22.58
CA LYS A 306 13.35 -15.10 23.18
C LYS A 306 13.29 -16.22 22.14
N VAL A 307 13.26 -17.48 22.56
CA VAL A 307 13.15 -18.65 21.67
C VAL A 307 11.91 -18.55 20.73
N GLN A 308 10.85 -17.91 21.19
CA GLN A 308 9.65 -17.69 20.38
C GLN A 308 9.84 -16.65 19.25
N ASP A 309 10.94 -15.91 19.23
CA ASP A 309 11.28 -14.94 18.18
C ASP A 309 12.12 -15.56 17.06
N VAL A 310 12.48 -16.83 17.22
CA VAL A 310 13.29 -17.59 16.27
C VAL A 310 12.40 -18.40 15.34
N TYR A 311 12.69 -18.32 14.04
CA TYR A 311 11.92 -18.97 12.98
C TYR A 311 12.86 -19.72 12.03
N GLU A 312 12.57 -21.00 11.82
CA GLU A 312 13.28 -21.83 10.86
C GLU A 312 12.70 -21.64 9.45
N HIS A 313 13.56 -21.48 8.46
CA HIS A 313 13.24 -21.45 7.05
C HIS A 313 13.84 -22.67 6.34
N LEU A 314 13.00 -23.49 5.72
CA LEU A 314 13.44 -24.67 4.95
C LEU A 314 13.84 -24.32 3.51
N GLY A 315 13.42 -23.14 3.00
CA GLY A 315 13.77 -22.59 1.69
C GLY A 315 14.76 -21.43 1.80
N GLU A 316 14.63 -20.46 0.86
CA GLU A 316 15.47 -19.25 0.91
C GLU A 316 15.10 -18.34 2.09
N LEU A 317 16.08 -17.72 2.71
CA LEU A 317 15.85 -16.80 3.83
C LEU A 317 15.22 -15.48 3.40
N ASP A 318 15.51 -15.03 2.19
CA ASP A 318 14.94 -13.80 1.60
C ASP A 318 14.20 -14.11 0.30
N TYR A 319 12.89 -14.33 0.40
CA TYR A 319 12.06 -14.55 -0.78
C TYR A 319 11.92 -13.30 -1.67
N ALA A 320 12.29 -12.10 -1.18
CA ALA A 320 12.31 -10.90 -2.02
C ALA A 320 13.28 -11.05 -3.19
N ASP A 321 14.39 -11.78 -3.01
CA ASP A 321 15.39 -12.05 -4.05
C ASP A 321 14.84 -12.88 -5.21
N LEU A 322 13.71 -13.57 -5.05
CA LEU A 322 13.05 -14.33 -6.12
C LEU A 322 12.41 -13.43 -7.17
N LEU A 323 12.25 -12.13 -6.90
CA LEU A 323 11.78 -11.17 -7.89
C LEU A 323 12.69 -11.17 -9.14
N PHE A 324 13.98 -11.46 -8.96
CA PHE A 324 14.94 -11.66 -10.05
C PHE A 324 14.41 -12.60 -11.14
N PHE A 325 13.89 -13.77 -10.74
CA PHE A 325 13.33 -14.74 -11.70
C PHE A 325 12.06 -14.23 -12.36
N ALA A 326 11.21 -13.53 -11.62
CA ALA A 326 10.00 -12.91 -12.16
C ALA A 326 10.29 -11.85 -13.24
N GLU A 327 11.50 -11.27 -13.26
CA GLU A 327 11.92 -10.25 -14.23
C GLU A 327 12.65 -10.79 -15.44
N LEU A 328 13.02 -12.08 -15.48
CA LEU A 328 13.65 -12.69 -16.64
C LEU A 328 12.87 -12.43 -17.93
N PRO A 329 13.53 -12.27 -19.09
CA PRO A 329 12.91 -11.87 -20.36
C PRO A 329 12.19 -13.05 -21.09
N ARG A 330 11.48 -13.90 -20.34
CA ARG A 330 10.70 -15.06 -20.80
C ARG A 330 9.22 -14.72 -20.86
N LYS A 331 8.80 -14.12 -21.97
CA LYS A 331 7.41 -13.69 -22.20
C LYS A 331 6.41 -14.85 -22.18
N ASP A 332 6.84 -16.03 -22.59
CA ASP A 332 6.07 -17.28 -22.59
C ASP A 332 5.66 -17.75 -21.19
N LEU A 333 6.38 -17.30 -20.14
CA LEU A 333 6.15 -17.66 -18.74
C LEU A 333 5.54 -16.53 -17.90
N LYS A 334 5.08 -15.44 -18.54
CA LYS A 334 4.49 -14.25 -17.90
C LYS A 334 3.07 -13.99 -18.40
N PHE A 335 2.36 -13.09 -17.71
CA PHE A 335 1.13 -12.54 -18.27
C PHE A 335 1.42 -11.87 -19.62
N GLU A 336 0.48 -11.99 -20.56
CA GLU A 336 0.50 -11.21 -21.78
C GLU A 336 0.60 -9.72 -21.45
N SER A 337 1.46 -8.99 -22.17
CA SER A 337 1.66 -7.56 -21.91
C SER A 337 0.37 -6.78 -22.18
N PHE A 338 0.02 -5.89 -21.27
CA PHE A 338 -1.11 -4.99 -21.42
C PHE A 338 -0.62 -3.55 -21.42
N SER A 339 -0.94 -2.81 -22.46
CA SER A 339 -0.69 -1.38 -22.56
C SER A 339 -1.96 -0.63 -22.19
N PRO A 340 -1.93 0.26 -21.17
CA PRO A 340 -3.08 1.10 -20.83
C PRO A 340 -3.57 1.92 -22.02
N LEU A 341 -4.87 2.03 -22.16
CA LEU A 341 -5.50 2.71 -23.29
C LEU A 341 -5.73 4.20 -23.01
N VAL A 342 -5.65 5.03 -24.03
CA VAL A 342 -5.97 6.46 -23.92
C VAL A 342 -7.47 6.63 -24.17
N PRO A 343 -8.25 7.19 -23.22
CA PRO A 343 -9.66 7.50 -23.46
C PRO A 343 -9.83 8.45 -24.64
N ALA A 344 -10.88 8.28 -25.45
CA ALA A 344 -11.09 9.05 -26.67
C ALA A 344 -11.12 10.57 -26.44
N ALA A 345 -11.63 11.03 -25.30
CA ALA A 345 -11.64 12.43 -24.91
C ALA A 345 -10.24 13.08 -24.79
N PHE A 346 -9.19 12.27 -24.62
CA PHE A 346 -7.82 12.71 -24.46
C PHE A 346 -6.86 12.18 -25.55
N ALA A 347 -7.39 11.52 -26.59
CA ALA A 347 -6.60 10.92 -27.65
C ALA A 347 -6.00 11.96 -28.62
N ASP A 348 -6.68 13.09 -28.81
CA ASP A 348 -6.24 14.18 -29.68
C ASP A 348 -5.41 15.20 -28.86
N GLU A 349 -4.09 15.13 -28.99
CA GLU A 349 -3.18 16.01 -28.26
C GLU A 349 -3.12 17.45 -28.83
N SER A 350 -3.72 17.71 -29.98
CA SER A 350 -3.82 19.07 -30.55
C SER A 350 -4.82 19.97 -29.81
N HIS A 351 -5.74 19.35 -29.05
CA HIS A 351 -6.71 20.08 -28.23
C HIS A 351 -6.21 20.20 -26.79
N SER A 352 -6.47 21.38 -26.19
CA SER A 352 -6.15 21.60 -24.77
C SER A 352 -6.89 20.60 -23.88
N PHE A 353 -6.20 20.03 -22.93
CA PHE A 353 -6.78 19.12 -21.94
C PHE A 353 -7.96 19.76 -21.19
N PHE A 354 -7.86 21.04 -20.88
CA PHE A 354 -8.91 21.81 -20.22
C PHE A 354 -10.19 21.93 -21.06
N SER A 355 -10.09 21.90 -22.40
CA SER A 355 -11.28 21.95 -23.26
C SER A 355 -12.12 20.68 -23.11
N SER A 356 -11.49 19.51 -22.98
CA SER A 356 -12.20 18.26 -22.73
C SER A 356 -12.93 18.27 -21.38
N LEU A 357 -12.29 18.85 -20.33
CA LEU A 357 -12.91 18.95 -19.00
C LEU A 357 -14.11 19.91 -18.94
N ARG A 358 -14.16 20.90 -19.84
CA ARG A 358 -15.33 21.81 -19.93
C ARG A 358 -16.58 21.14 -20.54
N VAL A 359 -16.37 20.07 -21.29
CA VAL A 359 -17.50 19.29 -21.88
C VAL A 359 -18.20 18.45 -20.82
N GLY A 360 -17.47 17.96 -19.80
CA GLY A 360 -18.04 17.15 -18.72
C GLY A 360 -16.97 16.51 -17.85
N ASP A 361 -17.43 15.87 -16.80
CA ASP A 361 -16.58 15.12 -15.87
C ASP A 361 -16.06 13.83 -16.52
N HIS A 362 -14.84 13.42 -16.17
CA HIS A 362 -14.24 12.18 -16.64
C HIS A 362 -13.81 11.29 -15.48
N LEU A 363 -14.31 10.05 -15.47
CA LEU A 363 -13.90 9.01 -14.52
C LEU A 363 -12.87 8.10 -15.19
N LEU A 364 -11.65 8.11 -14.66
CA LEU A 364 -10.53 7.30 -15.12
C LEU A 364 -10.44 6.02 -14.32
N HIS A 365 -10.10 4.90 -14.97
CA HIS A 365 -9.90 3.60 -14.31
C HIS A 365 -8.54 2.99 -14.66
N HIS A 366 -7.55 3.23 -13.82
CA HIS A 366 -6.21 2.65 -13.97
C HIS A 366 -6.16 1.20 -13.47
N PRO A 367 -5.28 0.34 -14.01
CA PRO A 367 -4.33 0.53 -15.12
C PRO A 367 -4.96 0.36 -16.51
N TYR A 368 -6.26 0.18 -16.61
CA TYR A 368 -6.95 -0.07 -17.88
C TYR A 368 -6.87 1.14 -18.82
N GLU A 369 -7.06 2.33 -18.25
CA GLU A 369 -6.87 3.62 -18.91
C GLU A 369 -5.54 4.25 -18.49
N SER A 370 -4.86 4.92 -19.43
CA SER A 370 -3.52 5.43 -19.27
C SER A 370 -3.45 6.59 -18.26
N PHE A 371 -2.70 6.36 -17.16
CA PHE A 371 -2.40 7.39 -16.17
C PHE A 371 -1.51 8.51 -16.77
N SER A 372 -0.53 8.15 -17.58
CA SER A 372 0.40 9.13 -18.17
C SER A 372 -0.27 10.02 -19.21
N ALA A 373 -1.17 9.46 -20.05
CA ALA A 373 -1.89 10.26 -21.05
C ALA A 373 -3.05 11.07 -20.45
N THR A 374 -3.37 10.89 -19.20
CA THR A 374 -4.47 11.58 -18.52
C THR A 374 -3.98 12.41 -17.33
N VAL A 375 -3.81 11.81 -16.14
CA VAL A 375 -3.49 12.52 -14.89
C VAL A 375 -2.12 13.21 -14.96
N GLU A 376 -1.10 12.53 -15.47
CA GLU A 376 0.23 13.13 -15.65
C GLU A 376 0.17 14.28 -16.68
N ARG A 377 -0.50 14.06 -17.83
CA ARG A 377 -0.70 15.07 -18.85
C ARG A 377 -1.45 16.30 -18.33
N PHE A 378 -2.48 16.11 -17.50
CA PHE A 378 -3.22 17.20 -16.86
C PHE A 378 -2.30 18.14 -16.08
N VAL A 379 -1.40 17.61 -15.25
CA VAL A 379 -0.47 18.42 -14.46
C VAL A 379 0.61 19.04 -15.34
N ARG A 380 1.13 18.29 -16.32
CA ARG A 380 2.14 18.78 -17.25
C ARG A 380 1.61 19.92 -18.13
N GLU A 381 0.40 19.80 -18.69
CA GLU A 381 -0.20 20.89 -19.44
C GLU A 381 -0.50 22.10 -18.54
N ALA A 382 -0.96 21.87 -17.31
CA ALA A 382 -1.17 22.96 -16.35
C ALA A 382 0.14 23.73 -16.05
N ALA A 383 1.26 23.03 -15.98
CA ALA A 383 2.56 23.67 -15.77
C ALA A 383 2.94 24.63 -16.92
N HIS A 384 2.64 24.28 -18.16
CA HIS A 384 3.06 25.04 -19.35
C HIS A 384 1.99 26.00 -19.91
N ASP A 385 0.73 25.86 -19.53
CA ASP A 385 -0.34 26.72 -20.04
C ASP A 385 -0.25 28.14 -19.44
N PRO A 386 -0.04 29.20 -20.26
CA PRO A 386 0.09 30.56 -19.77
C PRO A 386 -1.15 31.11 -19.07
N LYS A 387 -2.31 30.51 -19.28
CA LYS A 387 -3.57 30.91 -18.61
C LYS A 387 -3.70 30.29 -17.21
N VAL A 388 -2.87 29.31 -16.84
CA VAL A 388 -2.87 28.73 -15.50
C VAL A 388 -2.13 29.64 -14.54
N LEU A 389 -2.82 30.03 -13.47
CA LEU A 389 -2.31 30.96 -12.45
C LEU A 389 -1.78 30.21 -11.22
N ALA A 390 -2.43 29.09 -10.85
CA ALA A 390 -2.03 28.34 -9.66
C ALA A 390 -2.23 26.85 -9.85
N ILE A 391 -1.33 26.06 -9.22
CA ILE A 391 -1.42 24.60 -9.11
C ILE A 391 -1.25 24.23 -7.63
N LYS A 392 -2.19 23.47 -7.06
CA LYS A 392 -2.09 22.93 -5.71
C LYS A 392 -2.19 21.41 -5.76
N MET A 393 -1.28 20.70 -5.07
CA MET A 393 -1.20 19.25 -5.16
C MET A 393 -0.80 18.60 -3.85
N THR A 394 -1.35 17.41 -3.56
CA THR A 394 -0.91 16.57 -2.43
C THR A 394 -0.02 15.45 -2.95
N LEU A 395 1.16 15.25 -2.36
CA LEU A 395 2.10 14.18 -2.69
C LEU A 395 2.34 13.28 -1.48
N TYR A 396 2.22 11.95 -1.66
CA TYR A 396 2.42 10.95 -0.62
C TYR A 396 3.58 9.99 -0.97
N ARG A 397 3.57 9.41 -2.18
CA ARG A 397 4.60 8.50 -2.71
C ARG A 397 4.88 8.86 -4.15
N THR A 398 5.98 9.53 -4.40
CA THR A 398 6.29 10.11 -5.71
C THR A 398 7.12 9.20 -6.61
N GLY A 399 7.89 8.27 -6.04
CA GLY A 399 8.89 7.49 -6.77
C GLY A 399 10.20 8.26 -7.02
N ASP A 400 11.19 7.59 -7.63
CA ASP A 400 12.55 8.15 -7.79
C ASP A 400 12.64 9.25 -8.85
N ASN A 401 11.82 9.19 -9.88
CA ASN A 401 11.83 10.14 -11.00
C ASN A 401 10.39 10.62 -11.28
N SER A 402 9.87 11.45 -10.37
CA SER A 402 8.48 11.89 -10.45
C SER A 402 8.26 12.96 -11.51
N PRO A 403 7.48 12.68 -12.57
CA PRO A 403 7.12 13.71 -13.56
C PRO A 403 6.25 14.82 -12.95
N PHE A 404 5.52 14.53 -11.88
CA PHE A 404 4.72 15.53 -11.16
C PHE A 404 5.58 16.55 -10.45
N VAL A 405 6.63 16.10 -9.74
CA VAL A 405 7.58 17.03 -9.09
C VAL A 405 8.25 17.93 -10.12
N LYS A 406 8.70 17.36 -11.24
CA LYS A 406 9.30 18.15 -12.34
C LYS A 406 8.33 19.20 -12.89
N ALA A 407 7.08 18.81 -13.15
CA ALA A 407 6.08 19.75 -13.66
C ALA A 407 5.75 20.88 -12.66
N LEU A 408 5.74 20.58 -11.35
CA LEU A 408 5.53 21.59 -10.32
C LEU A 408 6.72 22.59 -10.24
N ILE A 409 7.95 22.11 -10.37
CA ILE A 409 9.16 22.94 -10.44
C ILE A 409 9.08 23.87 -11.68
N GLU A 410 8.85 23.30 -12.86
CA GLU A 410 8.71 24.06 -14.12
C GLU A 410 7.61 25.13 -14.03
N ALA A 411 6.47 24.78 -13.38
CA ALA A 411 5.38 25.74 -13.17
C ALA A 411 5.81 26.91 -12.27
N ALA A 412 6.56 26.65 -11.19
CA ALA A 412 7.06 27.68 -10.28
C ALA A 412 8.09 28.59 -10.98
N GLU A 413 9.02 28.01 -11.74
CA GLU A 413 10.00 28.73 -12.56
C GLU A 413 9.34 29.65 -13.63
N MET A 414 8.16 29.24 -14.14
CA MET A 414 7.32 30.05 -15.02
C MET A 414 6.51 31.14 -14.28
N GLY A 415 6.70 31.30 -12.97
CA GLY A 415 6.05 32.35 -12.18
C GLY A 415 4.63 32.02 -11.70
N LYS A 416 4.17 30.76 -11.80
CA LYS A 416 2.85 30.35 -11.29
C LYS A 416 2.87 30.18 -9.78
N GLN A 417 1.71 30.35 -9.13
CA GLN A 417 1.54 30.02 -7.72
C GLN A 417 1.45 28.51 -7.55
N VAL A 418 2.53 27.89 -7.05
CA VAL A 418 2.55 26.42 -6.84
C VAL A 418 2.59 26.11 -5.35
N VAL A 419 1.64 25.30 -4.90
CA VAL A 419 1.55 24.80 -3.51
C VAL A 419 1.58 23.29 -3.53
N CYS A 420 2.55 22.70 -2.86
CA CYS A 420 2.70 21.26 -2.77
C CYS A 420 2.68 20.80 -1.31
N LEU A 421 1.70 19.97 -0.95
CA LEU A 421 1.73 19.30 0.34
C LEU A 421 2.48 17.96 0.18
N VAL A 422 3.62 17.83 0.84
CA VAL A 422 4.45 16.62 0.84
C VAL A 422 4.31 15.90 2.18
N GLU A 423 3.79 14.66 2.17
CA GLU A 423 3.69 13.83 3.37
C GLU A 423 5.05 13.19 3.68
N LEU A 424 5.78 13.75 4.63
CA LEU A 424 7.12 13.28 4.98
C LEU A 424 7.13 11.91 5.65
N LYS A 425 6.08 11.56 6.40
CA LYS A 425 5.95 10.27 7.11
C LYS A 425 5.35 9.16 6.24
N ALA A 426 5.56 9.21 4.92
CA ALA A 426 5.19 8.11 4.03
C ALA A 426 6.15 6.94 4.23
N ARG A 427 5.69 5.90 4.93
CA ARG A 427 6.53 4.75 5.37
C ARG A 427 7.37 4.15 4.25
N PHE A 428 8.69 4.06 4.50
CA PHE A 428 9.75 3.60 3.59
C PHE A 428 10.04 4.52 2.39
N ASP A 429 9.35 5.66 2.28
CA ASP A 429 9.61 6.70 1.30
C ASP A 429 10.05 8.03 1.97
N GLU A 430 10.29 8.01 3.29
CA GLU A 430 10.57 9.21 4.08
C GLU A 430 11.81 9.95 3.56
N GLU A 431 12.95 9.26 3.36
CA GLU A 431 14.19 9.88 2.86
C GLU A 431 13.99 10.51 1.48
N ARG A 432 13.21 9.85 0.61
CA ARG A 432 12.89 10.34 -0.72
C ARG A 432 11.97 11.56 -0.68
N ASN A 433 10.96 11.53 0.19
CA ASN A 433 10.03 12.65 0.31
C ASN A 433 10.70 13.88 0.91
N ILE A 434 11.66 13.72 1.83
CA ILE A 434 12.53 14.80 2.33
C ILE A 434 13.32 15.41 1.17
N TYR A 435 13.98 14.58 0.36
CA TYR A 435 14.75 15.06 -0.80
C TYR A 435 13.87 15.87 -1.77
N TRP A 436 12.71 15.34 -2.16
CA TRP A 436 11.81 16.04 -3.07
C TRP A 436 11.21 17.32 -2.48
N ALA A 437 10.96 17.35 -1.18
CA ALA A 437 10.50 18.57 -0.51
C ALA A 437 11.53 19.69 -0.61
N GLN A 438 12.80 19.39 -0.38
CA GLN A 438 13.92 20.34 -0.51
C GLN A 438 14.12 20.81 -1.96
N GLU A 439 14.01 19.94 -2.95
CA GLU A 439 14.08 20.30 -4.37
C GLU A 439 12.95 21.25 -4.77
N LEU A 440 11.70 20.96 -4.34
CA LEU A 440 10.55 21.83 -4.59
C LEU A 440 10.71 23.21 -3.96
N GLU A 441 11.17 23.30 -2.70
CA GLU A 441 11.42 24.58 -2.02
C GLU A 441 12.51 25.40 -2.72
N SER A 442 13.59 24.73 -3.12
CA SER A 442 14.71 25.38 -3.84
C SER A 442 14.28 26.00 -5.16
N ALA A 443 13.23 25.46 -5.79
CA ALA A 443 12.62 25.97 -7.02
C ALA A 443 11.52 27.03 -6.78
N GLY A 444 11.26 27.43 -5.53
CA GLY A 444 10.27 28.45 -5.19
C GLY A 444 8.83 27.93 -5.05
N VAL A 445 8.62 26.59 -4.96
CA VAL A 445 7.32 26.01 -4.64
C VAL A 445 7.02 26.18 -3.16
N HIS A 446 5.79 26.59 -2.83
CA HIS A 446 5.34 26.61 -1.44
C HIS A 446 5.07 25.17 -0.94
N VAL A 447 6.01 24.62 -0.19
CA VAL A 447 5.89 23.27 0.37
C VAL A 447 5.23 23.32 1.75
N VAL A 448 4.29 22.41 1.97
CA VAL A 448 3.63 22.19 3.27
C VAL A 448 3.92 20.74 3.70
N TYR A 449 4.45 20.58 4.91
CA TYR A 449 4.89 19.28 5.47
C TYR A 449 3.78 18.55 6.24
N GLY A 450 2.57 18.54 5.69
CA GLY A 450 1.43 17.88 6.32
C GLY A 450 0.68 18.77 7.32
N VAL A 451 -0.27 18.16 8.00
CA VAL A 451 -1.08 18.79 9.06
C VAL A 451 -0.62 18.22 10.40
N VAL A 452 -0.34 19.08 11.38
CA VAL A 452 0.15 18.65 12.70
C VAL A 452 -0.78 17.62 13.32
N GLY A 453 -0.21 16.50 13.80
CA GLY A 453 -0.95 15.39 14.40
C GLY A 453 -1.72 14.50 13.40
N LEU A 454 -1.76 14.83 12.11
CA LEU A 454 -2.47 14.07 11.08
C LEU A 454 -1.54 13.70 9.92
N LYS A 455 -1.75 12.51 9.33
CA LYS A 455 -1.08 12.15 8.07
C LYS A 455 -1.95 12.48 6.87
N THR A 456 -1.42 13.24 5.91
CA THR A 456 -2.16 13.55 4.68
C THR A 456 -2.10 12.38 3.71
N HIS A 457 -3.27 11.80 3.42
CA HIS A 457 -3.38 10.65 2.53
C HIS A 457 -4.32 10.90 1.34
N ALA A 458 -4.99 12.03 1.25
CA ALA A 458 -5.77 12.44 0.11
C ALA A 458 -4.90 12.56 -1.16
N LYS A 459 -5.47 12.29 -2.33
CA LYS A 459 -4.83 12.43 -3.64
C LYS A 459 -5.64 13.41 -4.45
N THR A 460 -5.25 14.67 -4.34
CA THR A 460 -6.02 15.80 -4.88
C THR A 460 -5.07 16.78 -5.56
N THR A 461 -5.46 17.22 -6.75
CA THR A 461 -4.81 18.30 -7.50
C THR A 461 -5.86 19.33 -7.87
N LEU A 462 -5.53 20.60 -7.69
CA LEU A 462 -6.33 21.75 -8.09
C LEU A 462 -5.52 22.64 -9.03
N VAL A 463 -6.09 22.99 -10.16
CA VAL A 463 -5.54 23.94 -11.13
C VAL A 463 -6.53 25.12 -11.25
N VAL A 464 -6.01 26.33 -11.06
CA VAL A 464 -6.77 27.58 -11.25
C VAL A 464 -6.32 28.22 -12.55
N ARG A 465 -7.24 28.39 -13.50
CA ARG A 465 -6.99 28.87 -14.86
C ARG A 465 -7.85 30.10 -15.18
N GLN A 466 -7.26 31.08 -15.85
CA GLN A 466 -7.98 32.22 -16.40
C GLN A 466 -8.71 31.80 -17.68
N GLU A 467 -10.03 31.88 -17.67
CA GLU A 467 -10.89 31.70 -18.85
C GLU A 467 -11.47 33.03 -19.29
N GLU A 468 -12.25 33.03 -20.38
CA GLU A 468 -12.87 34.24 -20.91
C GLU A 468 -13.89 34.86 -19.93
N GLU A 469 -14.59 33.98 -19.17
CA GLU A 469 -15.64 34.38 -18.23
C GLU A 469 -15.08 34.62 -16.79
N GLY A 470 -13.77 34.51 -16.58
CA GLY A 470 -13.14 34.66 -15.26
C GLY A 470 -12.27 33.46 -14.85
N LEU A 471 -12.04 33.32 -13.55
CA LEU A 471 -11.26 32.21 -13.02
C LEU A 471 -12.10 30.92 -13.00
N LYS A 472 -11.54 29.84 -13.53
CA LYS A 472 -12.12 28.50 -13.47
C LYS A 472 -11.18 27.53 -12.79
N CYS A 473 -11.76 26.71 -11.93
CA CYS A 473 -11.05 25.65 -11.21
C CYS A 473 -11.24 24.29 -11.89
N TYR A 474 -10.15 23.54 -11.98
CA TYR A 474 -10.12 22.16 -12.48
C TYR A 474 -9.50 21.28 -11.41
N ALA A 475 -10.09 20.14 -11.14
CA ALA A 475 -9.63 19.25 -10.09
C ALA A 475 -9.46 17.82 -10.56
N HIS A 476 -8.47 17.13 -9.98
CA HIS A 476 -8.37 15.69 -9.96
C HIS A 476 -8.47 15.18 -8.53
N ILE A 477 -9.39 14.25 -8.27
CA ILE A 477 -9.51 13.55 -6.98
C ILE A 477 -9.42 12.05 -7.24
N GLY A 478 -8.38 11.42 -6.70
CA GLY A 478 -8.06 10.02 -6.98
C GLY A 478 -8.09 9.11 -5.76
N THR A 479 -8.22 7.81 -6.04
CA THR A 479 -8.05 6.75 -5.03
C THR A 479 -6.58 6.35 -4.86
N GLY A 480 -5.76 6.52 -5.91
CA GLY A 480 -4.36 6.13 -6.00
C GLY A 480 -3.37 7.27 -5.91
N ASN A 481 -2.12 6.95 -5.54
CA ASN A 481 -1.03 7.91 -5.46
C ASN A 481 -0.62 8.43 -6.84
N TYR A 482 -0.04 9.63 -6.88
CA TYR A 482 0.59 10.22 -8.08
C TYR A 482 1.95 9.56 -8.35
N ASN A 483 1.90 8.30 -8.81
CA ASN A 483 3.09 7.49 -9.08
C ASN A 483 2.89 6.66 -10.36
N VAL A 484 3.63 6.99 -11.40
CA VAL A 484 3.53 6.35 -12.74
C VAL A 484 3.86 4.86 -12.71
N SER A 485 4.81 4.44 -11.86
CA SER A 485 5.19 3.04 -11.76
C SER A 485 4.08 2.19 -11.16
N THR A 486 3.52 2.62 -10.03
CA THR A 486 2.46 1.87 -9.34
C THR A 486 1.14 1.90 -10.11
N SER A 487 0.85 2.99 -10.84
CA SER A 487 -0.38 3.11 -11.64
C SER A 487 -0.53 2.06 -12.76
N ARG A 488 0.56 1.35 -13.09
CA ARG A 488 0.55 0.24 -14.07
C ARG A 488 0.09 -1.10 -13.49
N PHE A 489 0.11 -1.21 -12.16
CA PHE A 489 -0.17 -2.47 -11.45
C PHE A 489 -1.30 -2.34 -10.43
N TYR A 490 -1.65 -1.13 -10.00
CA TYR A 490 -2.72 -0.86 -9.04
C TYR A 490 -4.00 -0.49 -9.76
N THR A 491 -5.13 -1.11 -9.36
CA THR A 491 -6.42 -0.63 -9.84
C THR A 491 -6.81 0.60 -9.04
N ASP A 492 -6.92 1.73 -9.69
CA ASP A 492 -7.32 2.99 -9.08
C ASP A 492 -8.33 3.74 -9.95
N LEU A 493 -9.10 4.62 -9.30
CA LEU A 493 -10.05 5.50 -9.95
C LEU A 493 -9.65 6.95 -9.72
N GLY A 494 -9.93 7.81 -10.69
CA GLY A 494 -9.72 9.24 -10.58
C GLY A 494 -10.83 10.02 -11.28
N LEU A 495 -11.39 11.01 -10.59
CA LEU A 495 -12.32 11.97 -11.19
C LEU A 495 -11.54 13.20 -11.63
N LEU A 496 -11.66 13.55 -12.90
CA LEU A 496 -11.27 14.83 -13.47
C LEU A 496 -12.54 15.68 -13.68
N THR A 497 -12.59 16.87 -13.11
CA THR A 497 -13.78 17.71 -13.10
C THR A 497 -13.47 19.19 -13.12
N CYS A 498 -14.38 19.99 -13.69
CA CYS A 498 -14.46 21.42 -13.47
C CYS A 498 -15.82 21.86 -12.90
N ASN A 499 -16.58 20.92 -12.33
CA ASN A 499 -17.85 21.20 -11.65
C ASN A 499 -17.60 22.14 -10.47
N GLU A 500 -18.28 23.27 -10.44
CA GLU A 500 -18.05 24.33 -9.44
C GLU A 500 -18.39 23.87 -8.02
N ASP A 501 -19.43 23.09 -7.84
CA ASP A 501 -19.81 22.56 -6.53
C ASP A 501 -18.72 21.65 -5.92
N ILE A 502 -17.98 20.90 -6.75
CA ILE A 502 -16.88 20.05 -6.32
C ILE A 502 -15.60 20.88 -6.18
N THR A 503 -15.27 21.71 -7.19
CA THR A 503 -14.00 22.47 -7.18
C THR A 503 -13.94 23.51 -6.08
N ASN A 504 -15.08 24.12 -5.69
CA ASN A 504 -15.17 25.02 -4.53
C ASN A 504 -14.81 24.29 -3.23
N ASP A 505 -15.33 23.08 -3.02
CA ASP A 505 -14.95 22.27 -1.86
C ASP A 505 -13.47 21.87 -1.90
N VAL A 506 -12.89 21.65 -3.10
CA VAL A 506 -11.45 21.36 -3.24
C VAL A 506 -10.60 22.59 -2.93
N VAL A 507 -11.03 23.81 -3.28
CA VAL A 507 -10.37 25.06 -2.87
C VAL A 507 -10.33 25.16 -1.35
N GLU A 508 -11.47 24.95 -0.70
CA GLU A 508 -11.60 24.97 0.74
C GLU A 508 -10.80 23.85 1.43
N PHE A 509 -10.72 22.68 0.78
CA PHE A 509 -9.87 21.58 1.25
C PHE A 509 -8.39 21.97 1.27
N PHE A 510 -7.90 22.65 0.24
CA PHE A 510 -6.53 23.17 0.24
C PHE A 510 -6.34 24.28 1.28
N HIS A 511 -7.33 25.15 1.53
CA HIS A 511 -7.27 26.13 2.63
C HIS A 511 -7.18 25.44 4.01
N TYR A 512 -7.90 24.33 4.21
CA TYR A 512 -7.78 23.51 5.41
C TYR A 512 -6.35 22.93 5.56
N LEU A 513 -5.77 22.42 4.48
CA LEU A 513 -4.44 21.82 4.49
C LEU A 513 -3.32 22.84 4.76
N THR A 514 -3.43 24.06 4.25
CA THR A 514 -2.36 25.07 4.28
C THR A 514 -2.54 26.14 5.37
N GLY A 515 -3.76 26.49 5.71
CA GLY A 515 -4.08 27.63 6.56
C GLY A 515 -4.60 27.29 7.96
N ARG A 516 -4.63 26.01 8.35
CA ARG A 516 -5.24 25.53 9.61
C ARG A 516 -6.68 26.06 9.81
N SER A 517 -7.43 26.19 8.71
CA SER A 517 -8.83 26.60 8.77
C SER A 517 -9.65 25.62 9.62
N LEU A 518 -10.41 26.11 10.57
CA LEU A 518 -11.32 25.28 11.39
C LEU A 518 -12.63 25.01 10.65
N LYS A 519 -12.59 24.72 9.36
CA LYS A 519 -13.79 24.38 8.59
C LYS A 519 -14.37 23.05 9.07
N VAL A 520 -15.66 23.05 9.36
CA VAL A 520 -16.38 21.89 9.92
C VAL A 520 -17.28 21.21 8.88
N GLU A 521 -17.60 21.86 7.77
CA GLU A 521 -18.56 21.38 6.78
C GLU A 521 -18.08 21.64 5.35
N TYR A 522 -18.27 20.63 4.49
CA TYR A 522 -18.13 20.71 3.06
C TYR A 522 -19.50 20.44 2.44
N LYS A 523 -19.79 21.03 1.31
CA LYS A 523 -21.08 20.86 0.62
C LYS A 523 -21.24 19.45 0.04
N ASN A 524 -20.19 18.96 -0.59
CA ASN A 524 -20.19 17.70 -1.35
C ASN A 524 -19.07 16.74 -0.93
N LEU A 525 -17.86 17.25 -0.65
CA LEU A 525 -16.75 16.40 -0.24
C LEU A 525 -16.96 15.81 1.16
N LEU A 526 -16.59 14.56 1.31
CA LEU A 526 -16.43 13.96 2.63
C LEU A 526 -14.94 13.96 2.98
N VAL A 527 -14.58 14.73 4.00
CA VAL A 527 -13.20 14.94 4.43
C VAL A 527 -12.99 14.37 5.84
N ALA A 528 -12.00 13.48 5.97
CA ALA A 528 -11.56 13.01 7.28
C ALA A 528 -10.44 13.94 7.80
N PRO A 529 -10.38 14.18 9.13
CA PRO A 529 -11.30 13.74 10.19
C PRO A 529 -12.51 14.67 10.40
N VAL A 530 -12.81 15.58 9.45
CA VAL A 530 -13.78 16.69 9.61
C VAL A 530 -15.22 16.19 9.64
N ASN A 531 -15.73 15.64 8.52
CA ASN A 531 -17.14 15.24 8.39
C ASN A 531 -17.34 13.80 7.90
N MET A 532 -16.32 13.15 7.35
CA MET A 532 -16.44 11.86 6.65
C MET A 532 -17.05 10.76 7.54
N PHE A 533 -16.50 10.54 8.73
CA PHE A 533 -16.99 9.50 9.63
C PHE A 533 -18.47 9.66 9.94
N ASN A 534 -18.89 10.85 10.38
CA ASN A 534 -20.28 11.12 10.73
C ASN A 534 -21.24 10.99 9.54
N GLN A 535 -20.82 11.40 8.35
CA GLN A 535 -21.65 11.25 7.15
C GLN A 535 -21.77 9.79 6.71
N MET A 536 -20.71 8.99 6.82
CA MET A 536 -20.77 7.54 6.53
C MET A 536 -21.72 6.82 7.49
N ILE A 537 -21.67 7.11 8.78
CA ILE A 537 -22.64 6.57 9.76
C ILE A 537 -24.07 6.91 9.34
N LYS A 538 -24.36 8.19 9.04
CA LYS A 538 -25.70 8.63 8.61
C LYS A 538 -26.18 7.92 7.34
N LEU A 539 -25.30 7.72 6.35
CA LEU A 539 -25.64 7.03 5.12
C LEU A 539 -25.99 5.55 5.38
N ILE A 540 -25.20 4.87 6.22
CA ILE A 540 -25.45 3.48 6.62
C ILE A 540 -26.77 3.37 7.41
N GLU A 541 -27.01 4.24 8.39
CA GLU A 541 -28.24 4.28 9.18
C GLU A 541 -29.46 4.51 8.27
N LYS A 542 -29.36 5.42 7.30
CA LYS A 542 -30.41 5.71 6.33
C LYS A 542 -30.76 4.49 5.47
N GLU A 543 -29.77 3.72 5.04
CA GLU A 543 -30.02 2.45 4.32
C GLU A 543 -30.76 1.43 5.21
N GLY A 544 -30.38 1.34 6.47
CA GLY A 544 -31.11 0.52 7.44
C GLY A 544 -32.56 0.97 7.64
N GLU A 545 -32.83 2.27 7.74
CA GLU A 545 -34.21 2.78 7.84
C GLU A 545 -35.00 2.58 6.54
N ASN A 546 -34.35 2.73 5.36
CA ASN A 546 -34.97 2.41 4.08
C ASN A 546 -35.40 0.93 4.03
N ALA A 547 -34.51 -0.01 4.46
CA ALA A 547 -34.80 -1.43 4.53
C ALA A 547 -36.00 -1.71 5.45
N LYS A 548 -36.00 -1.16 6.66
CA LYS A 548 -37.08 -1.30 7.63
C LYS A 548 -38.42 -0.76 7.11
N ALA A 549 -38.37 0.27 6.28
CA ALA A 549 -39.57 0.86 5.63
C ALA A 549 -39.99 0.13 4.35
N GLY A 550 -39.34 -0.99 3.97
CA GLY A 550 -39.64 -1.73 2.74
C GLY A 550 -39.23 -1.01 1.46
N LYS A 551 -38.40 0.04 1.55
CA LYS A 551 -37.84 0.76 0.40
C LYS A 551 -36.60 0.04 -0.13
N PRO A 552 -36.26 0.19 -1.44
CA PRO A 552 -35.02 -0.33 -1.97
C PRO A 552 -33.81 0.16 -1.15
N SER A 553 -33.00 -0.77 -0.66
CA SER A 553 -31.84 -0.48 0.19
C SER A 553 -30.69 -1.43 -0.13
N GLN A 554 -29.51 -0.90 -0.32
CA GLN A 554 -28.30 -1.68 -0.56
C GLN A 554 -27.07 -0.84 -0.28
N ILE A 555 -26.05 -1.46 0.31
CA ILE A 555 -24.71 -0.90 0.44
C ILE A 555 -23.73 -1.77 -0.32
N ILE A 556 -22.95 -1.19 -1.22
CA ILE A 556 -21.78 -1.84 -1.81
C ILE A 556 -20.56 -0.98 -1.50
N ALA A 557 -19.57 -1.55 -0.81
CA ALA A 557 -18.37 -0.80 -0.48
C ALA A 557 -17.11 -1.59 -0.85
N LYS A 558 -16.25 -0.98 -1.68
CA LYS A 558 -14.97 -1.53 -2.13
C LYS A 558 -13.84 -0.70 -1.55
N PHE A 559 -12.93 -1.35 -0.82
CA PHE A 559 -11.78 -0.70 -0.17
C PHE A 559 -10.73 -1.75 0.26
N ASN A 560 -9.61 -1.30 0.87
CA ASN A 560 -8.52 -2.24 1.14
C ASN A 560 -8.69 -3.02 2.45
N ASN A 561 -9.09 -2.37 3.55
CA ASN A 561 -9.19 -3.02 4.87
C ASN A 561 -10.36 -2.46 5.68
N MET A 562 -10.97 -3.32 6.52
CA MET A 562 -12.05 -2.99 7.43
C MET A 562 -11.65 -3.23 8.88
N GLU A 563 -11.68 -2.18 9.70
CA GLU A 563 -11.26 -2.25 11.12
C GLU A 563 -12.06 -1.31 12.03
N GLU A 564 -12.71 -0.29 11.48
CA GLU A 564 -13.39 0.71 12.29
C GLU A 564 -14.62 0.09 12.98
N ASN A 565 -14.66 0.14 14.32
CA ASN A 565 -15.64 -0.58 15.13
C ASN A 565 -17.05 0.02 15.00
N ASP A 566 -17.21 1.34 15.11
CA ASP A 566 -18.52 1.98 15.10
C ASP A 566 -19.20 1.88 13.72
N LEU A 567 -18.42 1.97 12.62
CA LEU A 567 -18.94 1.67 11.29
C LEU A 567 -19.37 0.21 11.16
N SER A 568 -18.60 -0.72 11.74
CA SER A 568 -18.97 -2.15 11.74
C SER A 568 -20.28 -2.39 12.48
N LEU A 569 -20.48 -1.75 13.65
CA LEU A 569 -21.70 -1.84 14.42
C LEU A 569 -22.89 -1.22 13.68
N ALA A 570 -22.68 -0.09 12.99
CA ALA A 570 -23.71 0.54 12.16
C ALA A 570 -24.14 -0.39 11.00
N LEU A 571 -23.17 -1.07 10.32
CA LEU A 571 -23.44 -2.05 9.28
C LEU A 571 -24.20 -3.28 9.82
N TYR A 572 -23.85 -3.77 11.02
CA TYR A 572 -24.61 -4.84 11.68
C TYR A 572 -26.05 -4.42 11.94
N SER A 573 -26.26 -3.21 12.48
CA SER A 573 -27.60 -2.65 12.71
C SER A 573 -28.40 -2.54 11.39
N ALA A 574 -27.78 -2.08 10.30
CA ALA A 574 -28.44 -1.98 8.99
C ALA A 574 -28.80 -3.36 8.44
N SER A 575 -27.91 -4.37 8.60
CA SER A 575 -28.16 -5.75 8.23
C SER A 575 -29.36 -6.36 8.98
N GLN A 576 -29.42 -6.13 10.31
CA GLN A 576 -30.54 -6.59 11.15
C GLN A 576 -31.87 -5.94 10.78
N LYS A 577 -31.85 -4.72 10.20
CA LYS A 577 -33.02 -4.05 9.63
C LYS A 577 -33.39 -4.55 8.24
N GLY A 578 -32.61 -5.46 7.64
CA GLY A 578 -32.89 -6.09 6.37
C GLY A 578 -32.12 -5.52 5.16
N CYS A 579 -31.20 -4.56 5.35
CA CYS A 579 -30.40 -4.00 4.28
C CYS A 579 -29.39 -5.01 3.72
N ASP A 580 -29.34 -5.21 2.42
CA ASP A 580 -28.33 -6.02 1.76
C ASP A 580 -26.99 -5.27 1.66
N ILE A 581 -25.91 -5.91 2.13
CA ILE A 581 -24.58 -5.29 2.23
C ILE A 581 -23.54 -6.19 1.59
N ASP A 582 -22.86 -5.68 0.55
CA ASP A 582 -21.78 -6.35 -0.16
C ASP A 582 -20.47 -5.58 0.06
N LEU A 583 -19.50 -6.17 0.75
CA LEU A 583 -18.20 -5.57 1.02
C LEU A 583 -17.11 -6.27 0.18
N ILE A 584 -16.39 -5.48 -0.63
CA ILE A 584 -15.26 -5.94 -1.44
C ILE A 584 -13.98 -5.47 -0.75
N VAL A 585 -13.40 -6.33 0.09
CA VAL A 585 -12.26 -6.00 0.97
C VAL A 585 -11.04 -6.80 0.54
N ARG A 586 -10.06 -6.13 -0.10
CA ARG A 586 -8.86 -6.81 -0.59
C ARG A 586 -8.06 -7.50 0.51
N GLY A 587 -7.78 -6.79 1.59
CA GLY A 587 -6.89 -7.24 2.66
C GLY A 587 -7.63 -7.97 3.78
N PHE A 588 -7.62 -7.40 4.99
CA PHE A 588 -8.31 -7.97 6.13
C PHE A 588 -9.63 -7.25 6.40
N CYS A 589 -10.56 -8.01 6.97
CA CYS A 589 -11.84 -7.53 7.46
C CYS A 589 -12.04 -8.04 8.89
N CYS A 590 -12.24 -7.12 9.83
CA CYS A 590 -12.49 -7.47 11.24
C CYS A 590 -13.94 -7.84 11.53
N MET A 591 -14.86 -7.66 10.58
CA MET A 591 -16.26 -8.05 10.72
C MET A 591 -16.46 -9.56 10.60
N ARG A 592 -17.60 -10.04 11.10
CA ARG A 592 -18.06 -11.41 10.95
C ARG A 592 -19.29 -11.46 10.06
N PRO A 593 -19.13 -11.69 8.74
CA PRO A 593 -20.28 -11.76 7.82
C PRO A 593 -21.11 -13.03 8.03
N LYS A 594 -22.36 -13.04 7.54
CA LYS A 594 -23.25 -14.20 7.51
C LYS A 594 -23.43 -14.86 8.89
N THR A 595 -23.39 -14.07 9.97
CA THR A 595 -23.59 -14.55 11.34
C THR A 595 -25.07 -14.40 11.72
N ASN A 596 -25.68 -15.48 12.17
CA ASN A 596 -27.09 -15.50 12.55
C ASN A 596 -27.39 -14.49 13.66
N GLY A 597 -28.46 -13.71 13.50
CA GLY A 597 -28.88 -12.65 14.44
C GLY A 597 -28.00 -11.40 14.44
N LEU A 598 -26.87 -11.38 13.70
CA LEU A 598 -25.92 -10.27 13.67
C LEU A 598 -25.76 -9.67 12.25
N SER A 599 -25.39 -10.47 11.28
CA SER A 599 -24.90 -9.99 9.97
C SER A 599 -25.34 -10.88 8.80
N GLU A 600 -26.53 -11.43 8.87
CA GLU A 600 -27.06 -12.39 7.86
C GLU A 600 -27.05 -11.82 6.45
N LYS A 601 -27.27 -10.50 6.31
CA LYS A 601 -27.33 -9.76 5.05
C LYS A 601 -25.97 -9.22 4.59
N ILE A 602 -24.89 -9.43 5.36
CA ILE A 602 -23.55 -8.95 5.02
C ILE A 602 -22.78 -10.06 4.30
N LYS A 603 -22.28 -9.75 3.12
CA LYS A 603 -21.34 -10.58 2.37
C LYS A 603 -20.01 -9.84 2.27
N VAL A 604 -18.91 -10.56 2.45
CA VAL A 604 -17.55 -10.03 2.30
C VAL A 604 -16.82 -10.87 1.28
N ILE A 605 -16.27 -10.23 0.26
CA ILE A 605 -15.39 -10.86 -0.72
C ILE A 605 -14.04 -10.16 -0.79
N SER A 606 -13.02 -10.89 -1.25
CA SER A 606 -11.70 -10.34 -1.57
C SER A 606 -11.32 -10.75 -2.98
N VAL A 607 -10.72 -9.85 -3.74
CA VAL A 607 -10.22 -10.13 -5.10
C VAL A 607 -8.72 -9.94 -5.14
N LEU A 608 -8.01 -10.95 -5.67
CA LEU A 608 -6.56 -10.97 -5.84
C LEU A 608 -6.22 -11.49 -7.25
N GLY A 609 -5.10 -11.06 -7.79
CA GLY A 609 -4.62 -11.53 -9.10
C GLY A 609 -3.63 -10.57 -9.73
N ARG A 610 -3.63 -10.50 -11.06
CA ARG A 610 -2.66 -9.75 -11.87
C ARG A 610 -2.44 -8.31 -11.41
N PHE A 611 -3.52 -7.58 -11.09
CA PHE A 611 -3.47 -6.21 -10.58
C PHE A 611 -3.79 -6.18 -9.09
N LEU A 612 -3.21 -5.21 -8.38
CA LEU A 612 -3.49 -4.98 -6.98
C LEU A 612 -4.76 -4.12 -6.85
N GLU A 613 -5.82 -4.70 -6.31
CA GLU A 613 -7.06 -3.98 -6.03
C GLU A 613 -6.82 -2.87 -4.99
N HIS A 614 -6.95 -1.61 -5.40
CA HIS A 614 -6.59 -0.47 -4.55
C HIS A 614 -7.65 0.63 -4.55
N SER A 615 -8.51 0.69 -5.54
CA SER A 615 -9.59 1.68 -5.61
C SER A 615 -10.57 1.58 -4.44
N ARG A 616 -11.15 2.70 -4.04
CA ARG A 616 -12.20 2.78 -3.05
C ARG A 616 -13.44 3.36 -3.71
N VAL A 617 -14.56 2.63 -3.57
CA VAL A 617 -15.87 3.01 -4.09
C VAL A 617 -16.91 2.72 -3.01
N TYR A 618 -17.77 3.68 -2.71
CA TYR A 618 -18.85 3.55 -1.75
C TYR A 618 -20.17 3.85 -2.46
N TYR A 619 -21.09 2.90 -2.39
CA TYR A 619 -22.40 2.98 -2.99
C TYR A 619 -23.49 2.78 -1.94
N PHE A 620 -24.50 3.66 -1.97
CA PHE A 620 -25.70 3.59 -1.16
C PHE A 620 -26.93 3.74 -2.07
N ARG A 621 -27.87 2.80 -1.98
CA ARG A 621 -29.09 2.76 -2.81
C ARG A 621 -29.98 3.98 -2.60
N ASN A 622 -29.99 4.52 -1.39
CA ASN A 622 -30.69 5.74 -1.00
C ASN A 622 -32.22 5.71 -1.24
N GLY A 623 -32.83 4.52 -1.20
CA GLY A 623 -34.28 4.33 -1.43
C GLY A 623 -34.71 4.39 -2.90
N SER A 624 -33.77 4.53 -3.85
CA SER A 624 -34.07 4.69 -5.27
C SER A 624 -34.44 3.38 -5.94
N ALA A 625 -35.43 3.39 -6.83
CA ALA A 625 -35.86 2.21 -7.60
C ALA A 625 -34.75 1.77 -8.58
N ASP A 626 -34.18 2.71 -9.35
CA ASP A 626 -33.03 2.47 -10.19
C ASP A 626 -31.72 2.49 -9.37
N PRO A 627 -30.86 1.46 -9.41
CA PRO A 627 -29.57 1.46 -8.72
C PRO A 627 -28.67 2.64 -9.10
N ILE A 628 -28.76 3.11 -10.34
CA ILE A 628 -27.90 4.18 -10.86
C ILE A 628 -28.22 5.53 -10.20
N ASP A 629 -29.45 5.72 -9.74
CA ASP A 629 -29.86 6.95 -9.04
C ASP A 629 -29.37 6.97 -7.56
N GLY A 630 -28.71 5.91 -7.10
CA GLY A 630 -28.06 5.86 -5.80
C GLY A 630 -26.91 6.85 -5.67
N LEU A 631 -26.32 6.89 -4.46
CA LEU A 631 -25.18 7.73 -4.16
C LEU A 631 -23.88 6.94 -4.37
N PHE A 632 -22.96 7.51 -5.14
CA PHE A 632 -21.65 6.95 -5.42
C PHE A 632 -20.55 7.90 -4.95
N TYR A 633 -19.57 7.40 -4.23
CA TYR A 633 -18.38 8.13 -3.81
C TYR A 633 -17.11 7.35 -4.16
N ILE A 634 -16.06 8.07 -4.55
CA ILE A 634 -14.72 7.53 -4.73
C ILE A 634 -13.71 8.38 -3.94
N GLY A 635 -12.56 7.80 -3.55
CA GLY A 635 -11.48 8.58 -2.93
C GLY A 635 -10.48 7.74 -2.16
N SER A 636 -9.84 8.33 -1.16
CA SER A 636 -8.62 7.78 -0.58
C SER A 636 -8.79 6.96 0.70
N ALA A 637 -9.92 7.08 1.40
CA ALA A 637 -10.14 6.46 2.72
C ALA A 637 -10.53 4.99 2.64
N ASP A 638 -9.95 4.15 3.49
CA ASP A 638 -10.51 2.85 3.89
C ASP A 638 -11.39 3.03 5.14
N TRP A 639 -12.25 2.07 5.45
CA TRP A 639 -13.01 2.05 6.70
C TRP A 639 -12.15 1.49 7.86
N MET A 640 -11.13 2.26 8.21
CA MET A 640 -10.20 2.00 9.32
C MET A 640 -10.15 3.22 10.24
N TYR A 641 -9.99 2.98 11.55
CA TYR A 641 -9.86 4.05 12.55
C TYR A 641 -8.87 5.14 12.12
N ARG A 642 -7.65 4.74 11.75
CA ARG A 642 -6.61 5.69 11.34
C ARG A 642 -6.97 6.54 10.11
N ASN A 643 -7.76 6.00 9.16
CA ASN A 643 -8.17 6.76 7.97
C ASN A 643 -9.23 7.81 8.31
N LEU A 644 -10.14 7.48 9.23
CA LEU A 644 -11.29 8.32 9.53
C LEU A 644 -11.01 9.34 10.64
N HIS A 645 -10.02 9.08 11.53
CA HIS A 645 -9.77 9.88 12.73
C HIS A 645 -8.36 10.47 12.84
N ALA A 646 -7.32 9.84 12.18
CA ALA A 646 -5.93 10.23 12.32
C ALA A 646 -5.24 10.54 10.97
N ARG A 647 -6.03 10.73 9.91
CA ARG A 647 -5.53 11.10 8.58
C ARG A 647 -6.41 12.15 7.93
N VAL A 648 -5.80 12.90 7.01
CA VAL A 648 -6.58 13.71 6.07
C VAL A 648 -6.84 12.87 4.83
N GLU A 649 -8.12 12.58 4.61
CA GLU A 649 -8.63 11.80 3.47
C GLU A 649 -9.74 12.60 2.78
N ALA A 650 -9.99 12.31 1.51
CA ALA A 650 -11.09 12.92 0.75
C ALA A 650 -11.86 11.86 -0.04
N LEU A 651 -13.20 11.95 0.00
CA LEU A 651 -14.11 11.24 -0.89
C LEU A 651 -14.93 12.27 -1.67
N VAL A 652 -15.09 12.04 -2.97
CA VAL A 652 -15.87 12.88 -3.87
C VAL A 652 -17.10 12.13 -4.37
N PRO A 653 -18.30 12.76 -4.38
CA PRO A 653 -19.50 12.19 -4.99
C PRO A 653 -19.38 12.20 -6.51
N ILE A 654 -20.00 11.21 -7.16
CA ILE A 654 -20.16 11.16 -8.60
C ILE A 654 -21.59 11.56 -8.95
N PHE A 655 -21.76 12.63 -9.71
CA PHE A 655 -23.07 13.16 -10.08
C PHE A 655 -23.52 12.69 -11.45
N ASP A 656 -22.61 12.65 -12.43
CA ASP A 656 -22.94 12.27 -13.80
C ASP A 656 -23.43 10.82 -13.88
N ARG A 657 -24.56 10.61 -14.59
CA ARG A 657 -25.22 9.31 -14.69
C ARG A 657 -24.36 8.28 -15.44
N ALA A 658 -23.69 8.69 -16.52
CA ALA A 658 -22.85 7.75 -17.29
C ALA A 658 -21.62 7.29 -16.48
N LEU A 659 -21.08 8.18 -15.66
CA LEU A 659 -19.98 7.82 -14.73
C LEU A 659 -20.46 6.91 -13.61
N LYS A 660 -21.69 7.09 -13.09
CA LYS A 660 -22.32 6.16 -12.15
C LYS A 660 -22.53 4.78 -12.77
N GLU A 661 -22.98 4.71 -14.03
CA GLU A 661 -23.14 3.46 -14.77
C GLU A 661 -21.79 2.72 -14.92
N LYS A 662 -20.70 3.45 -15.23
CA LYS A 662 -19.35 2.90 -15.28
C LYS A 662 -18.92 2.31 -13.92
N LEU A 663 -19.16 3.01 -12.81
CA LEU A 663 -18.87 2.52 -11.46
C LEU A 663 -19.71 1.30 -11.08
N TRP A 664 -21.00 1.34 -11.41
CA TRP A 664 -21.91 0.22 -11.16
C TRP A 664 -21.45 -1.04 -11.88
N GLU A 665 -21.07 -0.91 -13.17
CA GLU A 665 -20.54 -2.02 -13.96
C GLU A 665 -19.27 -2.62 -13.33
N ILE A 666 -18.30 -1.77 -12.88
CA ILE A 666 -17.08 -2.21 -12.19
C ILE A 666 -17.44 -3.00 -10.92
N LEU A 667 -18.36 -2.47 -10.10
CA LEU A 667 -18.78 -3.13 -8.86
C LEU A 667 -19.46 -4.48 -9.14
N GLN A 668 -20.38 -4.53 -10.12
CA GLN A 668 -21.12 -5.75 -10.50
C GLN A 668 -20.18 -6.82 -11.08
N LEU A 669 -19.22 -6.44 -11.94
CA LEU A 669 -18.23 -7.38 -12.48
C LEU A 669 -17.35 -7.95 -11.37
N THR A 670 -16.98 -7.11 -10.40
CA THR A 670 -16.15 -7.54 -9.25
C THR A 670 -16.93 -8.50 -8.33
N LEU A 671 -18.18 -8.17 -8.00
CA LEU A 671 -19.03 -9.03 -7.15
C LEU A 671 -19.35 -10.39 -7.81
N LYS A 672 -19.49 -10.41 -9.13
CA LYS A 672 -19.80 -11.60 -9.93
C LYS A 672 -18.55 -12.39 -10.35
N ASP A 673 -17.35 -11.95 -9.95
CA ASP A 673 -16.13 -12.69 -10.28
C ASP A 673 -16.18 -14.10 -9.68
N GLY A 674 -15.92 -15.10 -10.51
CA GLY A 674 -15.93 -16.50 -10.11
C GLY A 674 -14.55 -17.14 -10.01
N ARG A 675 -13.47 -16.41 -10.42
CA ARG A 675 -12.11 -16.95 -10.51
C ARG A 675 -11.14 -16.35 -9.49
N GLN A 676 -11.15 -15.05 -9.34
CA GLN A 676 -10.20 -14.29 -8.50
C GLN A 676 -10.80 -13.93 -7.15
N ALA A 677 -12.13 -14.02 -7.01
CA ALA A 677 -12.83 -13.69 -5.79
C ALA A 677 -12.77 -14.82 -4.75
N TRP A 678 -12.67 -14.40 -3.50
CA TRP A 678 -12.69 -15.22 -2.31
C TRP A 678 -13.85 -14.81 -1.41
N ASP A 679 -14.68 -15.74 -1.02
CA ASP A 679 -15.78 -15.50 -0.08
C ASP A 679 -15.31 -15.70 1.37
N MET A 680 -15.63 -14.75 2.25
CA MET A 680 -15.32 -14.80 3.68
C MET A 680 -16.47 -15.43 4.47
N ASP A 681 -16.15 -16.37 5.37
CA ASP A 681 -17.10 -16.95 6.33
C ASP A 681 -17.18 -16.15 7.65
N SER A 682 -18.11 -16.51 8.54
CA SER A 682 -18.31 -15.87 9.83
C SER A 682 -17.12 -16.02 10.81
N ARG A 683 -16.16 -16.89 10.53
CA ARG A 683 -14.93 -17.09 11.31
C ARG A 683 -13.72 -16.38 10.69
N GLY A 684 -13.93 -15.65 9.59
CA GLY A 684 -12.88 -14.94 8.90
C GLY A 684 -12.01 -15.80 7.98
N HIS A 685 -12.42 -17.05 7.66
CA HIS A 685 -11.75 -17.85 6.65
C HIS A 685 -12.24 -17.46 5.27
N TYR A 686 -11.33 -17.58 4.30
CA TYR A 686 -11.61 -17.26 2.92
C TYR A 686 -11.53 -18.49 2.04
N THR A 687 -12.52 -18.67 1.17
CA THR A 687 -12.59 -19.75 0.19
C THR A 687 -12.63 -19.14 -1.21
N GLN A 688 -11.68 -19.53 -2.07
CA GLN A 688 -11.67 -19.07 -3.46
C GLN A 688 -12.84 -19.68 -4.23
N ARG A 689 -13.51 -18.86 -5.03
CA ARG A 689 -14.51 -19.33 -5.97
C ARG A 689 -13.85 -20.16 -7.07
N LYS A 690 -14.46 -21.28 -7.42
CA LYS A 690 -13.94 -22.20 -8.43
C LYS A 690 -14.78 -22.08 -9.70
N SER A 691 -14.35 -21.27 -10.63
CA SER A 691 -14.97 -21.13 -11.94
C SER A 691 -13.88 -21.13 -13.01
N GLU A 692 -14.21 -21.74 -14.15
CA GLU A 692 -13.38 -21.68 -15.37
C GLU A 692 -13.56 -20.34 -16.13
N SER A 693 -14.41 -19.46 -15.64
CA SER A 693 -14.62 -18.14 -16.27
C SER A 693 -13.39 -17.25 -16.21
N VAL A 694 -13.30 -16.32 -17.12
CA VAL A 694 -12.27 -15.28 -17.14
C VAL A 694 -12.42 -14.39 -15.90
N GLY A 695 -11.32 -14.08 -15.21
CA GLY A 695 -11.30 -13.23 -14.02
C GLY A 695 -11.61 -11.76 -14.32
N VAL A 696 -12.00 -11.01 -13.28
CA VAL A 696 -12.45 -9.62 -13.41
C VAL A 696 -11.39 -8.71 -14.04
N HIS A 697 -10.09 -8.88 -13.76
CA HIS A 697 -9.04 -8.07 -14.36
C HIS A 697 -9.01 -8.20 -15.88
N GLN A 698 -9.13 -9.43 -16.40
CA GLN A 698 -9.16 -9.64 -17.85
C GLN A 698 -10.46 -9.09 -18.46
N LYS A 699 -11.62 -9.31 -17.81
CA LYS A 699 -12.89 -8.74 -18.26
C LYS A 699 -12.83 -7.22 -18.37
N LEU A 700 -12.24 -6.54 -17.40
CA LEU A 700 -12.09 -5.09 -17.40
C LEU A 700 -11.10 -4.62 -18.48
N MET A 701 -10.02 -5.37 -18.76
CA MET A 701 -9.13 -5.08 -19.88
C MET A 701 -9.89 -5.15 -21.22
N ASP A 702 -10.66 -6.20 -21.43
CA ASP A 702 -11.40 -6.41 -22.67
C ASP A 702 -12.54 -5.39 -22.83
N LEU A 703 -13.25 -5.09 -21.74
CA LEU A 703 -14.29 -4.07 -21.69
C LEU A 703 -13.74 -2.70 -22.07
N THR A 704 -12.60 -2.30 -21.48
CA THR A 704 -11.98 -1.01 -21.79
C THR A 704 -11.51 -0.95 -23.23
N LYS A 705 -10.93 -2.03 -23.79
CA LYS A 705 -10.59 -2.10 -25.22
C LYS A 705 -11.79 -1.86 -26.11
N ASN A 706 -12.91 -2.51 -25.83
CA ASN A 706 -14.12 -2.39 -26.61
C ASN A 706 -14.74 -0.99 -26.50
N ARG A 707 -14.74 -0.41 -25.28
CA ARG A 707 -15.27 0.95 -25.05
C ARG A 707 -14.46 2.00 -25.81
N VAL A 708 -13.14 2.03 -25.63
CA VAL A 708 -12.28 3.01 -26.31
C VAL A 708 -12.39 2.88 -27.83
N ARG A 709 -12.46 1.67 -28.36
CA ARG A 709 -12.66 1.43 -29.79
C ARG A 709 -13.99 2.02 -30.28
N ALA A 710 -15.07 1.75 -29.59
CA ALA A 710 -16.40 2.28 -29.92
C ALA A 710 -16.44 3.82 -29.87
N GLU A 711 -15.81 4.43 -28.86
CA GLU A 711 -15.70 5.89 -28.72
C GLU A 711 -14.91 6.53 -29.88
N ILE A 712 -13.81 5.92 -30.31
CA ILE A 712 -13.02 6.39 -31.46
C ILE A 712 -13.84 6.30 -32.74
N GLU A 713 -14.50 5.16 -33.00
CA GLU A 713 -15.34 4.97 -34.17
C GLU A 713 -16.50 5.99 -34.24
N GLN A 714 -17.14 6.30 -33.10
CA GLN A 714 -18.17 7.33 -33.00
C GLN A 714 -17.62 8.74 -33.29
N SER A 715 -16.45 9.08 -32.72
CA SER A 715 -15.80 10.38 -32.97
C SER A 715 -15.44 10.57 -34.44
N GLU A 716 -14.91 9.53 -35.10
CA GLU A 716 -14.61 9.58 -36.53
C GLU A 716 -15.87 9.74 -37.38
N GLN A 717 -16.96 9.06 -37.02
CA GLN A 717 -18.24 9.19 -37.73
C GLN A 717 -18.83 10.60 -37.57
N GLN A 718 -18.72 11.20 -36.39
CA GLN A 718 -19.14 12.57 -36.15
C GLN A 718 -18.29 13.57 -36.95
N LYS A 719 -16.97 13.43 -36.95
CA LYS A 719 -16.06 14.27 -37.79
C LYS A 719 -16.45 14.17 -39.29
N LYS A 720 -16.72 12.97 -39.78
CA LYS A 720 -17.14 12.75 -41.18
C LYS A 720 -18.52 13.36 -41.49
N LYS A 721 -19.44 13.38 -40.53
CA LYS A 721 -20.76 14.04 -40.71
C LYS A 721 -20.61 15.55 -40.78
N ILE A 722 -19.83 16.17 -39.89
CA ILE A 722 -19.57 17.61 -39.88
C ILE A 722 -18.94 18.07 -41.21
N LEU A 723 -17.87 17.35 -41.65
CA LEU A 723 -17.21 17.63 -42.94
C LEU A 723 -18.13 17.49 -44.16
N LYS A 724 -19.13 16.59 -44.10
CA LYS A 724 -20.14 16.46 -45.16
C LYS A 724 -21.14 17.61 -45.13
N THR A 725 -21.54 18.06 -43.93
CA THR A 725 -22.48 19.19 -43.77
C THR A 725 -21.83 20.51 -44.23
N GLU A 726 -20.56 20.73 -43.91
CA GLU A 726 -19.78 21.88 -44.37
C GLU A 726 -19.58 21.91 -45.89
N LYS A 727 -19.42 20.74 -46.54
CA LYS A 727 -19.29 20.60 -48.01
C LYS A 727 -20.62 20.68 -48.73
N SER A 728 -21.75 20.47 -48.06
CA SER A 728 -23.11 20.56 -48.66
C SER A 728 -23.78 21.90 -48.40
N GLY A 729 -23.16 22.79 -47.65
CA GLY A 729 -23.63 24.15 -47.36
C GLY A 729 -22.99 25.25 -48.22
N ILE A 730 -22.33 24.88 -49.37
CA ILE A 730 -21.84 25.78 -50.41
C ILE A 730 -22.81 25.72 -51.58
#